data_61318a3f88994ab040ef50ed8c0957a1
#
_entry.id   61318a3f88994ab040ef50ed8c0957a1
#
_cell.length_a   1.000
_cell.length_b   1.000
_cell.length_c   1.000
_cell.angle_alpha   90.00
_cell.angle_beta   90.00
_cell.angle_gamma   90.00
#
_symmetry.space_group_name_H-M   'P 1'
#
loop_
_entity.id
_entity.type
_entity.pdbx_description
1 polymer ?
#
loop_
_entity_poly.entity_id
_entity_poly.type
_entity_poly.pdbx_seq_one_letter_code
_entity_poly.pdbx_strand_id
1 'polypeptide(L)'
;MNLAHIQKWMMQIHGIRFLLKTFVGRIQYAPTRGHEWFMQIRMSVFRCSFFVMRFRISSLLSPLLGIVNSILHVLLLQPYLFKCRMYFILYHKNMKKRNTLWMLFACLLTIAWSTSTAQTARITGVVTDAANNEPLIGASAFIEQLKTGEVTDAKGNFSIQNLPPGTYTVRFDYMGYESHSERVTLREGEVRRIKVQLQSESKSLSEVVVTAKSEARQLREQAMPISVISMNQLSGTVAGIADILSKTVGVTLRSSGGVGGATRLSVRGLEGKRIGFFIDETPMNDNSDFIDINDIPIDMIDRIEIYKGVVPAKFGGSAMGGAVNLVLKEYPARYADFSYTLESFNTHKVQTVLKRNLRNQGLVFGIGGGYTYSDNNYTMLSPYVDGLKIRRDHDGFRKLILGGSVKAYKWWFDKVEIEPAFALTNHEIQGIEKDIRKAETHSMLFALANKLEKKNFLTPGLDFDMHLAAAITSYGLVDTAKQWYDWDGRAYPSPSIYGGELGNRYASHSSDKKFTISHKLNLEYLLHKQHSLNFNSLFTLANGFPKDSLRELSIGREAVFNSRMRSWSAGLTYDFRTPKDRLLNSLTVRYYLYTMKTRQADIFGIGEVHDVDVNKSAVGVNDALRFRILPDLMAKLSAGYDVRIPSETELLGDGYTVSPAENLMPERNTSLNVGFLYDLTGRAASNLQIEVNAFYMYLQHMIRYTKGILGAQYQNFGEMRTMGVEAEVKADITPWLYGYANATFQDLRDVREHDEGSSLPNPTKGLRMPNIPYLMGNAGLEFHHENLFGGRGQNTRLFSDLSFVEEYLYDFEMAADQRRIPRSTTVDLGLEHSFFNNSLFLSAKIKNLTDARVLSEFNRPLPGRSFGVKVRYVFK
;
A
#
# COMPACT_ATOMS: atom_id res chain seq x y z
N MET A 1 -3.75 26.10 25.05
CA MET A 1 -2.55 25.30 25.37
C MET A 1 -1.70 26.09 26.36
N ASN A 2 -1.49 25.58 27.57
CA ASN A 2 -0.93 26.34 28.68
C ASN A 2 0.62 26.37 28.59
N LEU A 3 1.22 27.55 28.79
CA LEU A 3 2.67 27.79 28.71
C LEU A 3 3.54 26.79 29.52
N ALA A 4 2.97 26.22 30.58
CA ALA A 4 3.62 25.22 31.43
C ALA A 4 3.95 23.90 30.70
N HIS A 5 3.22 23.53 29.64
CA HIS A 5 3.51 22.31 28.83
C HIS A 5 4.66 22.53 27.86
N ILE A 6 4.81 23.75 27.37
CA ILE A 6 5.91 24.12 26.46
C ILE A 6 7.24 24.18 27.19
N GLN A 7 7.25 24.66 28.42
CA GLN A 7 8.45 24.68 29.28
C GLN A 7 8.91 23.27 29.67
N LYS A 8 7.99 22.32 29.92
CA LYS A 8 8.34 20.92 30.21
C LYS A 8 8.91 20.19 28.98
N TRP A 9 8.46 20.56 27.79
CA TRP A 9 8.97 20.02 26.52
C TRP A 9 10.36 20.56 26.20
N MET A 10 10.61 21.86 26.47
CA MET A 10 11.94 22.45 26.29
C MET A 10 12.98 21.89 27.27
N MET A 11 12.61 21.51 28.48
CA MET A 11 13.52 20.87 29.43
C MET A 11 13.96 19.46 29.01
N GLN A 12 13.11 18.70 28.30
CA GLN A 12 13.50 17.40 27.73
C GLN A 12 14.53 17.54 26.59
N ILE A 13 14.42 18.59 25.77
CA ILE A 13 15.42 18.87 24.70
C ILE A 13 16.77 19.30 25.30
N HIS A 14 16.78 19.99 26.44
CA HIS A 14 18.03 20.35 27.17
C HIS A 14 18.73 19.11 27.76
N GLY A 15 17.97 18.09 28.20
CA GLY A 15 18.53 16.82 28.67
C GLY A 15 19.32 16.06 27.59
N ILE A 16 18.85 16.07 26.34
CA ILE A 16 19.57 15.47 25.20
C ILE A 16 20.86 16.25 24.85
N ARG A 17 20.85 17.57 24.98
CA ARG A 17 22.05 18.40 24.81
C ARG A 17 23.09 18.16 25.89
N PHE A 18 22.68 17.85 27.11
CA PHE A 18 23.58 17.54 28.22
C PHE A 18 24.26 16.17 28.02
N LEU A 19 23.53 15.16 27.56
CA LEU A 19 24.08 13.84 27.23
C LEU A 19 25.09 13.89 26.08
N LEU A 20 24.86 14.70 25.06
CA LEU A 20 25.82 14.90 23.96
C LEU A 20 27.06 15.69 24.40
N LYS A 21 26.94 16.66 25.31
CA LYS A 21 28.12 17.40 25.86
C LYS A 21 28.95 16.54 26.79
N THR A 22 28.33 15.61 27.56
CA THR A 22 29.06 14.71 28.46
C THR A 22 29.82 13.61 27.70
N PHE A 23 29.38 13.26 26.49
CA PHE A 23 30.08 12.29 25.63
C PHE A 23 31.25 12.91 24.87
N VAL A 24 31.17 14.19 24.52
CA VAL A 24 32.24 14.94 23.80
C VAL A 24 33.28 15.53 24.78
N GLY A 25 32.94 15.76 26.03
CA GLY A 25 33.80 16.41 27.03
C GLY A 25 34.89 15.53 27.67
N ARG A 26 34.99 14.24 27.33
CA ARG A 26 36.02 13.31 27.89
C ARG A 26 37.20 13.00 26.98
N ILE A 27 37.38 13.73 25.88
CA ILE A 27 38.53 13.56 24.96
C ILE A 27 39.39 14.82 24.86
N GLN A 28 39.58 15.56 25.93
CA GLN A 28 40.64 16.61 25.97
C GLN A 28 41.46 16.40 27.23
N TYR A 29 42.72 16.09 26.99
CA TYR A 29 43.96 16.24 27.74
C TYR A 29 44.84 14.98 27.74
N ALA A 30 45.76 14.91 26.79
CA ALA A 30 47.16 14.53 27.01
C ALA A 30 48.01 14.97 25.83
N PRO A 31 49.05 15.73 26.05
CA PRO A 31 49.90 16.24 24.97
C PRO A 31 51.09 15.30 24.68
N THR A 32 51.48 15.34 23.41
CA THR A 32 52.80 15.06 22.85
C THR A 32 53.18 13.62 22.47
N ARG A 33 53.62 13.55 21.19
CA ARG A 33 54.47 12.60 20.49
C ARG A 33 53.84 11.34 19.91
N GLY A 34 53.80 11.29 18.59
CA GLY A 34 53.77 10.05 17.79
C GLY A 34 52.54 9.86 16.89
N HIS A 35 52.53 10.49 15.71
CA HIS A 35 51.47 10.36 14.68
C HIS A 35 51.24 8.93 14.17
N GLU A 36 52.12 7.98 14.39
CA GLU A 36 51.98 6.59 13.92
C GLU A 36 51.13 5.68 14.82
N TRP A 37 51.05 5.96 16.14
CA TRP A 37 50.27 5.14 17.08
C TRP A 37 48.77 5.39 16.96
N PHE A 38 48.34 6.51 16.51
CA PHE A 38 46.91 6.84 16.40
C PHE A 38 46.21 6.12 15.23
N MET A 39 46.97 5.78 14.16
CA MET A 39 46.43 5.03 13.04
C MET A 39 46.29 3.52 13.33
N GLN A 40 47.17 2.94 14.13
CA GLN A 40 47.06 1.53 14.53
C GLN A 40 45.94 1.28 15.54
N ILE A 41 45.67 2.21 16.46
CA ILE A 41 44.55 2.07 17.42
C ILE A 41 43.19 2.23 16.72
N ARG A 42 43.07 3.11 15.73
CA ARG A 42 41.84 3.21 14.91
C ARG A 42 41.56 1.96 14.09
N MET A 43 42.59 1.31 13.56
CA MET A 43 42.43 0.06 12.81
C MET A 43 42.12 -1.15 13.69
N SER A 44 42.60 -1.24 14.93
CA SER A 44 42.30 -2.31 15.85
C SER A 44 40.87 -2.19 16.43
N VAL A 45 40.36 -1.00 16.71
CA VAL A 45 38.99 -0.78 17.19
C VAL A 45 37.97 -1.11 16.08
N PHE A 46 38.28 -0.79 14.83
CA PHE A 46 37.45 -1.16 13.68
C PHE A 46 37.46 -2.66 13.41
N ARG A 47 38.60 -3.34 13.61
CA ARG A 47 38.69 -4.82 13.52
C ARG A 47 37.95 -5.54 14.66
N CYS A 48 37.98 -5.06 15.87
CA CYS A 48 37.24 -5.65 17.00
C CYS A 48 35.72 -5.44 16.86
N SER A 49 35.26 -4.30 16.38
CA SER A 49 33.81 -4.05 16.16
C SER A 49 33.25 -4.96 15.05
N PHE A 50 34.03 -5.22 13.99
CA PHE A 50 33.63 -6.16 12.93
C PHE A 50 33.66 -7.62 13.40
N PHE A 51 34.57 -7.99 14.32
CA PHE A 51 34.68 -9.35 14.85
C PHE A 51 33.53 -9.66 15.86
N VAL A 52 33.17 -8.71 16.69
CA VAL A 52 32.04 -8.85 17.64
C VAL A 52 30.69 -8.90 16.91
N MET A 53 30.52 -8.16 15.81
CA MET A 53 29.32 -8.24 14.96
C MET A 53 29.24 -9.58 14.21
N ARG A 54 30.39 -10.17 13.82
CA ARG A 54 30.45 -11.50 13.19
C ARG A 54 30.06 -12.65 14.13
N PHE A 55 30.38 -12.56 15.42
CA PHE A 55 30.09 -13.64 16.38
C PHE A 55 28.62 -13.68 16.86
N ARG A 56 27.89 -12.56 16.81
CA ARG A 56 26.46 -12.54 17.16
C ARG A 56 25.52 -12.88 16.00
N ILE A 57 26.00 -12.84 14.75
CA ILE A 57 25.20 -13.17 13.55
C ILE A 57 25.34 -14.67 13.21
N SER A 58 26.45 -15.33 13.59
CA SER A 58 26.72 -16.73 13.21
C SER A 58 25.84 -17.76 13.92
N SER A 59 25.18 -17.42 15.02
CA SER A 59 24.32 -18.36 15.75
C SER A 59 22.86 -18.42 15.23
N LEU A 60 22.46 -17.56 14.28
CA LEU A 60 21.09 -17.49 13.77
C LEU A 60 20.92 -17.84 12.28
N LEU A 61 22.00 -18.11 11.53
CA LEU A 61 21.97 -18.24 10.07
C LEU A 61 22.74 -19.44 9.50
N SER A 62 22.78 -20.57 10.22
CA SER A 62 23.64 -21.67 9.82
C SER A 62 23.29 -22.44 8.51
N PRO A 63 22.08 -22.44 7.92
CA PRO A 63 21.87 -23.12 6.63
C PRO A 63 22.06 -22.24 5.38
N LEU A 64 21.97 -20.91 5.46
CA LEU A 64 22.06 -20.02 4.29
C LEU A 64 23.45 -19.43 4.07
N LEU A 65 24.32 -19.48 5.07
CA LEU A 65 25.68 -18.93 4.98
C LEU A 65 26.62 -19.72 4.05
N GLY A 66 26.31 -20.96 3.72
CA GLY A 66 27.11 -21.78 2.80
C GLY A 66 27.13 -21.20 1.36
N ILE A 67 26.03 -20.68 0.89
CA ILE A 67 25.88 -20.15 -0.47
C ILE A 67 26.37 -18.70 -0.57
N VAL A 68 26.05 -17.87 0.43
CA VAL A 68 26.45 -16.45 0.46
C VAL A 68 27.95 -16.31 0.73
N ASN A 69 28.55 -17.16 1.59
CA ASN A 69 30.00 -17.15 1.79
C ASN A 69 30.79 -17.59 0.54
N SER A 70 30.26 -18.49 -0.27
CA SER A 70 30.88 -18.89 -1.53
C SER A 70 30.89 -17.73 -2.55
N ILE A 71 29.83 -16.93 -2.59
CA ILE A 71 29.73 -15.77 -3.49
C ILE A 71 30.59 -14.60 -2.98
N LEU A 72 30.62 -14.35 -1.67
CA LEU A 72 31.41 -13.27 -1.08
C LEU A 72 32.92 -13.55 -1.11
N HIS A 73 33.32 -14.82 -0.99
CA HIS A 73 34.74 -15.21 -1.13
C HIS A 73 35.25 -15.05 -2.56
N VAL A 74 34.42 -15.24 -3.57
CA VAL A 74 34.80 -15.01 -4.98
C VAL A 74 34.96 -13.51 -5.28
N LEU A 75 34.14 -12.65 -4.66
CA LEU A 75 34.19 -11.20 -4.90
C LEU A 75 35.28 -10.45 -4.12
N LEU A 76 35.73 -10.98 -2.99
CA LEU A 76 36.77 -10.34 -2.15
C LEU A 76 38.22 -10.79 -2.47
N LEU A 77 38.40 -11.78 -3.33
CA LEU A 77 39.72 -12.34 -3.68
C LEU A 77 40.37 -11.69 -4.92
N GLN A 78 39.70 -10.78 -5.62
CA GLN A 78 40.26 -10.14 -6.81
C GLN A 78 41.59 -9.36 -6.61
N PRO A 79 41.82 -8.61 -5.50
CA PRO A 79 43.07 -7.90 -5.33
C PRO A 79 44.25 -8.77 -4.91
N TYR A 80 43.99 -9.99 -4.36
CA TYR A 80 45.07 -10.87 -3.89
C TYR A 80 45.60 -11.82 -4.98
N LEU A 81 44.83 -12.11 -5.99
CA LEU A 81 45.24 -12.95 -7.12
C LEU A 81 46.32 -12.27 -7.99
N PHE A 82 46.39 -10.95 -7.99
CA PHE A 82 47.44 -10.22 -8.73
C PHE A 82 48.82 -10.29 -8.07
N LYS A 83 48.92 -10.43 -6.75
CA LYS A 83 50.17 -10.59 -6.01
C LYS A 83 50.69 -12.04 -5.98
N CYS A 84 49.85 -13.03 -6.03
CA CYS A 84 50.28 -14.44 -6.11
C CYS A 84 50.83 -14.82 -7.50
N ARG A 85 50.50 -14.12 -8.56
CA ARG A 85 50.97 -14.40 -9.93
C ARG A 85 52.48 -14.16 -10.12
N MET A 86 53.11 -13.34 -9.28
CA MET A 86 54.53 -13.04 -9.36
C MET A 86 55.43 -13.95 -8.52
N TYR A 87 54.86 -14.67 -7.51
CA TYR A 87 55.59 -15.61 -6.68
C TYR A 87 55.61 -17.04 -7.23
N PHE A 88 54.65 -17.41 -8.09
CA PHE A 88 54.52 -18.77 -8.61
C PHE A 88 55.47 -19.08 -9.78
N ILE A 89 56.02 -18.04 -10.45
CA ILE A 89 56.94 -18.19 -11.59
C ILE A 89 58.37 -18.54 -11.13
N LEU A 90 58.67 -18.34 -9.87
CA LEU A 90 60.07 -18.53 -9.36
C LEU A 90 60.31 -19.88 -8.63
N TYR A 91 59.33 -20.75 -8.49
CA TYR A 91 59.54 -21.96 -7.62
C TYR A 91 59.28 -23.34 -8.24
N HIS A 92 59.14 -23.46 -9.58
CA HIS A 92 58.95 -24.82 -10.13
C HIS A 92 59.92 -25.19 -11.26
N LYS A 93 61.04 -25.73 -10.83
CA LYS A 93 61.98 -26.42 -11.70
C LYS A 93 62.00 -27.93 -11.39
N ASN A 94 60.87 -28.60 -11.26
CA ASN A 94 60.77 -30.06 -11.26
C ASN A 94 59.29 -30.51 -11.08
N MET A 95 58.53 -30.68 -12.12
CA MET A 95 57.33 -31.57 -12.09
C MET A 95 57.00 -32.16 -13.46
N LYS A 96 56.62 -33.47 -13.44
CA LYS A 96 56.46 -34.36 -14.57
C LYS A 96 55.25 -34.05 -15.50
N LYS A 97 55.37 -34.47 -16.77
CA LYS A 97 54.51 -34.25 -17.96
C LYS A 97 52.97 -34.38 -17.83
N ARG A 98 52.40 -34.72 -16.65
CA ARG A 98 50.96 -34.92 -16.51
C ARG A 98 50.18 -33.64 -16.13
N ASN A 99 50.86 -32.61 -15.70
CA ASN A 99 50.24 -31.35 -15.26
C ASN A 99 50.23 -30.27 -16.33
N THR A 100 50.91 -30.48 -17.46
CA THR A 100 50.93 -29.52 -18.58
C THR A 100 49.56 -29.42 -19.28
N LEU A 101 48.81 -30.50 -19.31
CA LEU A 101 47.45 -30.52 -19.91
C LEU A 101 46.46 -29.71 -19.12
N TRP A 102 46.54 -29.72 -17.77
CA TRP A 102 45.67 -28.87 -16.91
C TRP A 102 46.04 -27.39 -16.96
N MET A 103 47.32 -27.08 -17.14
CA MET A 103 47.77 -25.69 -17.36
C MET A 103 47.32 -25.16 -18.74
N LEU A 104 47.38 -25.96 -19.77
CA LEU A 104 46.84 -25.59 -21.10
C LEU A 104 45.31 -25.39 -21.08
N PHE A 105 44.57 -26.24 -20.32
CA PHE A 105 43.15 -26.11 -20.14
C PHE A 105 42.76 -24.85 -19.33
N ALA A 106 43.55 -24.52 -18.29
CA ALA A 106 43.38 -23.27 -17.51
C ALA A 106 43.75 -22.02 -18.32
N CYS A 107 44.78 -22.08 -19.18
CA CYS A 107 45.09 -20.98 -20.12
C CYS A 107 44.04 -20.82 -21.23
N LEU A 108 43.47 -21.90 -21.77
CA LEU A 108 42.38 -21.85 -22.71
C LEU A 108 41.11 -21.28 -22.09
N LEU A 109 40.78 -21.61 -20.82
CA LEU A 109 39.68 -21.00 -20.07
C LEU A 109 39.91 -19.50 -19.78
N THR A 110 41.14 -19.05 -19.57
CA THR A 110 41.44 -17.62 -19.37
C THR A 110 41.45 -16.82 -20.68
N ILE A 111 41.72 -17.45 -21.84
CA ILE A 111 41.63 -16.84 -23.18
C ILE A 111 40.15 -16.76 -23.64
N ALA A 112 39.30 -17.74 -23.25
CA ALA A 112 37.88 -17.68 -23.50
C ALA A 112 37.14 -16.59 -22.70
N TRP A 113 37.80 -15.99 -21.71
CA TRP A 113 37.26 -14.85 -20.92
C TRP A 113 37.85 -13.49 -21.38
N SER A 114 38.37 -13.39 -22.57
CA SER A 114 38.57 -12.08 -23.21
C SER A 114 37.20 -11.55 -23.56
N THR A 115 36.56 -10.86 -22.64
CA THR A 115 35.39 -10.05 -22.94
C THR A 115 35.80 -9.04 -23.98
N SER A 116 35.36 -9.25 -25.21
CA SER A 116 35.35 -8.21 -26.25
C SER A 116 34.53 -7.06 -25.65
N THR A 117 35.18 -6.00 -25.23
CA THR A 117 34.51 -4.75 -24.88
C THR A 117 33.97 -4.18 -26.18
N ALA A 118 32.75 -4.59 -26.57
CA ALA A 118 32.01 -3.89 -27.58
C ALA A 118 31.93 -2.42 -27.16
N GLN A 119 32.37 -1.51 -28.00
CA GLN A 119 32.24 -0.09 -27.74
C GLN A 119 30.78 0.25 -27.70
N THR A 120 30.23 0.43 -26.48
CA THR A 120 28.83 0.76 -26.27
C THR A 120 28.57 2.21 -26.67
N ALA A 121 27.47 2.45 -27.37
CA ALA A 121 27.01 3.79 -27.69
C ALA A 121 26.26 4.42 -26.48
N ARG A 122 26.04 5.72 -26.51
CA ARG A 122 25.22 6.43 -25.52
C ARG A 122 24.38 7.55 -26.13
N ILE A 123 23.23 7.78 -25.52
CA ILE A 123 22.35 8.91 -25.83
C ILE A 123 22.48 9.93 -24.70
N THR A 124 22.75 11.18 -25.03
CA THR A 124 22.78 12.28 -24.07
C THR A 124 21.89 13.41 -24.56
N GLY A 125 21.41 14.25 -23.67
CA GLY A 125 20.59 15.38 -24.11
C GLY A 125 20.12 16.27 -22.98
N VAL A 126 19.23 17.18 -23.34
CA VAL A 126 18.58 18.12 -22.42
C VAL A 126 17.08 18.09 -22.70
N VAL A 127 16.28 18.05 -21.64
CA VAL A 127 14.82 18.18 -21.68
C VAL A 127 14.43 19.51 -21.07
N THR A 128 13.68 20.33 -21.81
CA THR A 128 13.24 21.66 -21.39
C THR A 128 11.76 21.85 -21.63
N ASP A 129 11.15 22.80 -20.96
CA ASP A 129 9.79 23.28 -21.21
C ASP A 129 9.74 24.08 -22.53
N ALA A 130 8.80 23.77 -23.41
CA ALA A 130 8.66 24.43 -24.72
C ALA A 130 8.26 25.91 -24.63
N ALA A 131 7.53 26.32 -23.57
CA ALA A 131 7.03 27.67 -23.41
C ALA A 131 8.09 28.66 -22.91
N ASN A 132 8.99 28.22 -22.03
CA ASN A 132 9.94 29.11 -21.34
C ASN A 132 11.40 28.61 -21.38
N ASN A 133 11.68 27.50 -22.07
CA ASN A 133 12.99 26.84 -22.15
C ASN A 133 13.61 26.48 -20.79
N GLU A 134 12.80 26.37 -19.73
CA GLU A 134 13.28 25.96 -18.42
C GLU A 134 13.63 24.48 -18.39
N PRO A 135 14.73 24.06 -17.75
CA PRO A 135 15.09 22.66 -17.63
C PRO A 135 14.06 21.90 -16.80
N LEU A 136 13.59 20.76 -17.32
CA LEU A 136 12.67 19.88 -16.62
C LEU A 136 13.47 18.86 -15.81
N ILE A 137 13.49 19.02 -14.49
CA ILE A 137 14.25 18.19 -13.54
C ILE A 137 13.42 16.96 -13.20
N GLY A 138 14.00 15.75 -13.34
CA GLY A 138 13.31 14.50 -13.07
C GLY A 138 12.43 14.03 -14.24
N ALA A 139 12.51 14.64 -15.42
CA ALA A 139 11.88 14.12 -16.63
C ALA A 139 12.50 12.77 -17.00
N SER A 140 11.68 11.79 -17.34
CA SER A 140 12.13 10.47 -17.75
C SER A 140 12.51 10.45 -19.21
N ALA A 141 13.66 9.87 -19.55
CA ALA A 141 14.09 9.50 -20.89
C ALA A 141 14.22 7.97 -20.94
N PHE A 142 13.25 7.28 -21.54
CA PHE A 142 13.12 5.82 -21.45
C PHE A 142 13.14 5.15 -22.82
N ILE A 143 13.87 4.04 -22.94
CA ILE A 143 13.94 3.19 -24.15
C ILE A 143 13.14 1.91 -23.89
N GLU A 144 11.95 1.80 -24.47
CA GLU A 144 11.06 0.66 -24.25
C GLU A 144 11.65 -0.69 -24.73
N GLN A 145 12.40 -0.66 -25.84
CA GLN A 145 13.00 -1.87 -26.42
C GLN A 145 14.05 -2.52 -25.52
N LEU A 146 14.73 -1.73 -24.71
CA LEU A 146 15.78 -2.17 -23.79
C LEU A 146 15.35 -2.15 -22.33
N LYS A 147 14.13 -1.65 -22.03
CA LYS A 147 13.62 -1.38 -20.68
C LYS A 147 14.63 -0.62 -19.81
N THR A 148 15.35 0.29 -20.41
CA THR A 148 16.34 1.13 -19.73
C THR A 148 16.04 2.60 -19.96
N GLY A 149 16.38 3.42 -19.01
CA GLY A 149 16.17 4.87 -19.11
C GLY A 149 16.88 5.61 -18.00
N GLU A 150 16.80 6.92 -18.09
CA GLU A 150 17.42 7.84 -17.15
C GLU A 150 16.47 8.99 -16.85
N VAL A 151 16.59 9.59 -15.67
CA VAL A 151 15.89 10.84 -15.36
C VAL A 151 16.85 12.02 -15.49
N THR A 152 16.30 13.18 -15.81
CA THR A 152 17.08 14.40 -16.00
C THR A 152 17.60 14.97 -14.68
N ASP A 153 18.80 15.56 -14.73
CA ASP A 153 19.43 16.27 -13.61
C ASP A 153 18.84 17.69 -13.39
N ALA A 154 19.43 18.44 -12.45
CA ALA A 154 19.04 19.82 -12.12
C ALA A 154 19.08 20.81 -13.30
N LYS A 155 19.85 20.50 -14.35
CA LYS A 155 19.97 21.29 -15.59
C LYS A 155 19.15 20.70 -16.74
N GLY A 156 18.32 19.68 -16.46
CA GLY A 156 17.54 18.97 -17.46
C GLY A 156 18.34 17.99 -18.31
N ASN A 157 19.63 17.71 -17.98
CA ASN A 157 20.44 16.80 -18.76
C ASN A 157 20.17 15.34 -18.39
N PHE A 158 20.24 14.45 -19.39
CA PHE A 158 20.20 13.00 -19.21
C PHE A 158 21.33 12.31 -19.98
N SER A 159 21.68 11.08 -19.58
CA SER A 159 22.70 10.28 -20.27
C SER A 159 22.42 8.79 -20.10
N ILE A 160 21.83 8.16 -21.13
CA ILE A 160 21.61 6.72 -21.18
C ILE A 160 22.86 6.08 -21.78
N GLN A 161 23.57 5.28 -20.99
CA GLN A 161 24.89 4.69 -21.33
C GLN A 161 24.75 3.20 -21.69
N ASN A 162 25.82 2.61 -22.20
CA ASN A 162 25.94 1.17 -22.47
C ASN A 162 24.88 0.63 -23.45
N LEU A 163 24.54 1.42 -24.45
CA LEU A 163 23.55 1.02 -25.46
C LEU A 163 24.24 0.23 -26.58
N PRO A 164 23.73 -0.96 -26.97
CA PRO A 164 24.16 -1.64 -28.17
C PRO A 164 23.89 -0.79 -29.42
N PRO A 165 24.65 -0.96 -30.53
CA PRO A 165 24.27 -0.36 -31.80
C PRO A 165 22.87 -0.82 -32.24
N GLY A 166 22.06 0.10 -32.79
CA GLY A 166 20.69 -0.21 -33.14
C GLY A 166 19.81 1.03 -33.27
N THR A 167 18.54 0.81 -33.65
CA THR A 167 17.54 1.87 -33.73
C THR A 167 16.59 1.75 -32.56
N TYR A 168 16.45 2.82 -31.80
CA TYR A 168 15.66 2.89 -30.58
C TYR A 168 14.64 4.01 -30.66
N THR A 169 13.50 3.82 -29.98
CA THR A 169 12.57 4.91 -29.68
C THR A 169 12.80 5.33 -28.22
N VAL A 170 13.25 6.57 -28.05
CA VAL A 170 13.40 7.18 -26.73
C VAL A 170 12.15 7.97 -26.44
N ARG A 171 11.44 7.59 -25.38
CA ARG A 171 10.26 8.31 -24.89
C ARG A 171 10.67 9.24 -23.75
N PHE A 172 10.19 10.44 -23.83
CA PHE A 172 10.40 11.48 -22.83
C PHE A 172 9.08 11.78 -22.16
N ASP A 173 9.00 11.56 -20.84
CA ASP A 173 7.81 11.79 -20.04
C ASP A 173 8.14 12.76 -18.91
N TYR A 174 7.29 13.73 -18.68
CA TYR A 174 7.32 14.57 -17.51
C TYR A 174 5.90 14.97 -17.11
N MET A 175 5.58 14.86 -15.81
CA MET A 175 4.22 15.08 -15.31
C MET A 175 3.72 16.49 -15.63
N GLY A 176 2.52 16.56 -16.20
CA GLY A 176 1.92 17.82 -16.67
C GLY A 176 2.44 18.28 -18.03
N TYR A 177 3.15 17.40 -18.75
CA TYR A 177 3.64 17.63 -20.11
C TYR A 177 3.24 16.48 -21.03
N GLU A 178 3.04 16.80 -22.30
CA GLU A 178 2.78 15.79 -23.32
C GLU A 178 4.02 14.90 -23.53
N SER A 179 3.78 13.58 -23.58
CA SER A 179 4.87 12.63 -23.86
C SER A 179 5.43 12.87 -25.25
N HIS A 180 6.75 12.97 -25.36
CA HIS A 180 7.44 13.10 -26.64
C HIS A 180 8.25 11.85 -26.93
N SER A 181 8.22 11.34 -28.17
CA SER A 181 9.01 10.18 -28.59
C SER A 181 9.89 10.51 -29.78
N GLU A 182 11.18 10.19 -29.67
CA GLU A 182 12.16 10.43 -30.74
C GLU A 182 12.85 9.12 -31.13
N ARG A 183 12.92 8.87 -32.45
CA ARG A 183 13.58 7.69 -33.00
C ARG A 183 15.04 7.97 -33.25
N VAL A 184 15.93 7.21 -32.61
CA VAL A 184 17.39 7.41 -32.63
C VAL A 184 18.08 6.16 -33.13
N THR A 185 18.96 6.31 -34.13
CA THR A 185 19.81 5.23 -34.62
C THR A 185 21.23 5.46 -34.10
N LEU A 186 21.79 4.45 -33.45
CA LEU A 186 23.13 4.47 -32.86
C LEU A 186 24.07 3.54 -33.59
N ARG A 187 25.26 4.04 -33.92
CA ARG A 187 26.40 3.25 -34.38
C ARG A 187 27.28 2.84 -33.20
N GLU A 188 28.15 1.91 -33.40
CA GLU A 188 29.10 1.46 -32.37
C GLU A 188 29.98 2.64 -31.85
N GLY A 189 30.04 2.82 -30.52
CA GLY A 189 30.79 3.91 -29.88
C GLY A 189 30.19 5.31 -30.06
N GLU A 190 29.04 5.47 -30.70
CA GLU A 190 28.45 6.78 -31.00
C GLU A 190 27.89 7.46 -29.75
N VAL A 191 28.14 8.77 -29.63
CA VAL A 191 27.49 9.64 -28.63
C VAL A 191 26.46 10.51 -29.36
N ARG A 192 25.18 10.14 -29.24
CA ARG A 192 24.09 10.91 -29.84
C ARG A 192 23.57 11.94 -28.85
N ARG A 193 23.51 13.22 -29.26
CA ARG A 193 22.91 14.30 -28.47
C ARG A 193 21.52 14.65 -28.98
N ILE A 194 20.56 14.78 -28.06
CA ILE A 194 19.17 15.12 -28.33
C ILE A 194 18.78 16.34 -27.50
N LYS A 195 18.06 17.27 -28.09
CA LYS A 195 17.44 18.38 -27.37
C LYS A 195 15.94 18.23 -27.49
N VAL A 196 15.26 18.02 -26.39
CA VAL A 196 13.81 17.80 -26.31
C VAL A 196 13.15 18.98 -25.62
N GLN A 197 12.08 19.45 -26.21
CA GLN A 197 11.18 20.45 -25.61
C GLN A 197 9.83 19.79 -25.40
N LEU A 198 9.41 19.65 -24.15
CA LEU A 198 8.09 19.13 -23.80
C LEU A 198 7.08 20.28 -23.72
N GLN A 199 5.91 20.07 -24.31
CA GLN A 199 4.80 21.00 -24.17
C GLN A 199 4.02 20.69 -22.91
N SER A 200 3.62 21.73 -22.17
CA SER A 200 2.74 21.56 -21.02
C SER A 200 1.38 21.02 -21.50
N GLU A 201 0.94 19.94 -20.86
CA GLU A 201 -0.30 19.26 -21.22
C GLU A 201 -1.50 20.15 -20.91
N SER A 202 -2.02 20.84 -21.93
CA SER A 202 -3.37 21.36 -21.90
C SER A 202 -4.30 20.29 -22.45
N LYS A 203 -4.77 19.34 -21.62
CA LYS A 203 -5.66 18.28 -22.10
C LYS A 203 -6.95 18.86 -22.67
N SER A 204 -7.03 18.87 -23.99
CA SER A 204 -8.26 18.67 -24.73
C SER A 204 -8.60 17.18 -24.66
N LEU A 205 -9.78 16.83 -24.19
CA LEU A 205 -10.26 15.43 -24.13
C LEU A 205 -10.44 14.79 -25.49
N SER A 206 -10.26 15.52 -26.60
CA SER A 206 -10.65 15.12 -27.95
C SER A 206 -9.51 14.58 -28.83
N GLU A 207 -8.24 14.60 -28.42
CA GLU A 207 -7.17 14.13 -29.28
C GLU A 207 -6.20 13.19 -28.56
N VAL A 208 -6.54 11.89 -28.57
CA VAL A 208 -5.60 10.83 -28.20
C VAL A 208 -4.88 10.35 -29.46
N VAL A 209 -3.78 10.99 -29.81
CA VAL A 209 -2.84 10.42 -30.78
C VAL A 209 -1.99 9.40 -30.03
N VAL A 210 -2.29 8.12 -30.23
CA VAL A 210 -1.65 7.01 -29.53
C VAL A 210 -0.50 6.46 -30.34
N THR A 211 0.71 6.66 -29.87
CA THR A 211 1.90 5.96 -30.35
C THR A 211 2.50 4.99 -29.31
N ALA A 212 2.13 5.10 -28.03
CA ALA A 212 2.57 4.17 -26.98
C ALA A 212 1.37 3.73 -26.12
N LYS A 213 1.43 2.48 -25.59
CA LYS A 213 0.42 1.98 -24.64
C LYS A 213 0.47 2.80 -23.38
N SER A 214 -0.70 3.25 -22.87
CA SER A 214 -0.79 3.92 -21.58
C SER A 214 -0.27 3.01 -20.46
N GLU A 215 0.25 3.58 -19.37
CA GLU A 215 0.74 2.81 -18.23
C GLU A 215 -0.36 1.92 -17.63
N ALA A 216 -1.59 2.44 -17.53
CA ALA A 216 -2.76 1.67 -17.09
C ALA A 216 -3.02 0.43 -17.99
N ARG A 217 -2.85 0.56 -19.30
CA ARG A 217 -2.96 -0.59 -20.24
C ARG A 217 -1.81 -1.57 -20.04
N GLN A 218 -0.57 -1.10 -19.87
CA GLN A 218 0.59 -1.98 -19.62
C GLN A 218 0.40 -2.78 -18.33
N LEU A 219 -0.15 -2.17 -17.26
CA LEU A 219 -0.48 -2.86 -16.03
C LEU A 219 -1.58 -3.91 -16.23
N ARG A 220 -2.67 -3.56 -16.92
CA ARG A 220 -3.73 -4.55 -17.25
C ARG A 220 -3.22 -5.72 -18.09
N GLU A 221 -2.21 -5.53 -18.91
CA GLU A 221 -1.57 -6.57 -19.71
C GLU A 221 -0.58 -7.45 -18.91
N GLN A 222 -0.38 -7.24 -17.60
CA GLN A 222 0.40 -8.14 -16.75
C GLN A 222 -0.24 -9.53 -16.64
N ALA A 223 0.55 -10.51 -16.19
CA ALA A 223 0.07 -11.89 -16.05
C ALA A 223 -1.00 -12.04 -14.94
N MET A 224 -0.93 -11.24 -13.91
CA MET A 224 -1.85 -11.28 -12.77
C MET A 224 -3.19 -10.61 -13.08
N PRO A 225 -4.31 -11.06 -12.47
CA PRO A 225 -5.58 -10.34 -12.52
C PRO A 225 -5.46 -8.99 -11.81
N ILE A 226 -5.62 -7.90 -12.53
CA ILE A 226 -5.52 -6.54 -12.01
C ILE A 226 -6.58 -5.63 -12.61
N SER A 227 -7.29 -4.88 -11.78
CA SER A 227 -8.11 -3.74 -12.20
C SER A 227 -7.33 -2.45 -11.98
N VAL A 228 -7.28 -1.58 -12.99
CA VAL A 228 -6.59 -0.29 -12.92
C VAL A 228 -7.59 0.82 -13.21
N ILE A 229 -7.72 1.75 -12.26
CA ILE A 229 -8.61 2.91 -12.35
C ILE A 229 -7.75 4.16 -12.41
N SER A 230 -7.78 4.87 -13.52
CA SER A 230 -7.09 6.16 -13.69
C SER A 230 -7.92 7.29 -13.13
N MET A 231 -7.32 8.13 -12.29
CA MET A 231 -8.00 9.25 -11.63
C MET A 231 -8.10 10.51 -12.51
N ASN A 232 -7.48 10.52 -13.68
CA ASN A 232 -7.54 11.69 -14.57
C ASN A 232 -8.97 12.06 -14.97
N GLN A 233 -9.86 11.07 -15.06
CA GLN A 233 -11.28 11.26 -15.35
C GLN A 233 -12.12 11.63 -14.12
N LEU A 234 -11.59 11.45 -12.90
CA LEU A 234 -12.33 11.61 -11.64
C LEU A 234 -11.82 12.78 -10.80
N SER A 235 -10.79 13.49 -11.25
CA SER A 235 -10.26 14.63 -10.51
C SER A 235 -11.27 15.80 -10.51
N GLY A 236 -11.50 16.37 -9.32
CA GLY A 236 -12.49 17.45 -9.15
C GLY A 236 -13.85 16.97 -8.65
N THR A 237 -14.20 15.68 -8.77
CA THR A 237 -15.49 15.16 -8.32
C THR A 237 -15.64 15.17 -6.79
N VAL A 238 -16.89 15.23 -6.32
CA VAL A 238 -17.25 14.99 -4.91
C VAL A 238 -17.34 13.49 -4.68
N ALA A 239 -16.22 12.81 -4.65
CA ALA A 239 -16.15 11.37 -4.41
C ALA A 239 -14.98 11.06 -3.48
N GLY A 240 -15.14 10.05 -2.61
CA GLY A 240 -14.04 9.43 -1.86
C GLY A 240 -13.48 8.23 -2.62
N ILE A 241 -12.31 7.73 -2.19
CA ILE A 241 -11.71 6.52 -2.76
C ILE A 241 -12.65 5.32 -2.57
N ALA A 242 -13.32 5.23 -1.41
CA ALA A 242 -14.30 4.19 -1.14
C ALA A 242 -15.46 4.19 -2.15
N ASP A 243 -15.96 5.36 -2.57
CA ASP A 243 -17.01 5.45 -3.57
C ASP A 243 -16.59 4.83 -4.91
N ILE A 244 -15.32 4.97 -5.27
CA ILE A 244 -14.76 4.42 -6.52
C ILE A 244 -14.51 2.93 -6.40
N LEU A 245 -13.95 2.49 -5.28
CA LEU A 245 -13.67 1.09 -5.04
C LEU A 245 -14.96 0.25 -4.96
N SER A 246 -16.03 0.79 -4.36
CA SER A 246 -17.32 0.10 -4.29
C SER A 246 -17.96 -0.18 -5.67
N LYS A 247 -17.57 0.59 -6.69
CA LYS A 247 -18.02 0.44 -8.08
C LYS A 247 -17.10 -0.43 -8.93
N THR A 248 -16.06 -1.02 -8.32
CA THR A 248 -15.09 -1.86 -9.01
C THR A 248 -15.51 -3.32 -8.93
N VAL A 249 -15.41 -4.03 -10.04
CA VAL A 249 -15.74 -5.45 -10.14
C VAL A 249 -14.92 -6.29 -9.14
N GLY A 250 -15.58 -7.20 -8.40
CA GLY A 250 -14.93 -8.07 -7.41
C GLY A 250 -14.59 -7.40 -6.09
N VAL A 251 -14.97 -6.13 -5.91
CA VAL A 251 -14.69 -5.34 -4.69
C VAL A 251 -15.99 -5.00 -3.99
N THR A 252 -16.01 -5.16 -2.67
CA THR A 252 -17.09 -4.67 -1.81
C THR A 252 -16.53 -3.84 -0.67
N LEU A 253 -17.31 -2.86 -0.24
CA LEU A 253 -16.97 -2.01 0.89
C LEU A 253 -18.11 -2.07 1.91
N ARG A 254 -17.77 -2.31 3.15
CA ARG A 254 -18.67 -2.17 4.29
C ARG A 254 -18.21 -1.02 5.15
N SER A 255 -19.10 -0.08 5.43
CA SER A 255 -18.81 1.07 6.29
C SER A 255 -19.62 0.99 7.57
N SER A 256 -19.05 1.38 8.68
CA SER A 256 -19.71 1.37 9.98
C SER A 256 -20.56 2.62 10.26
N GLY A 257 -20.81 3.46 9.27
CA GLY A 257 -21.62 4.67 9.45
C GLY A 257 -21.13 5.85 8.60
N GLY A 258 -21.21 7.05 9.16
CA GLY A 258 -20.86 8.30 8.50
C GLY A 258 -19.36 8.49 8.24
N VAL A 259 -18.97 9.74 8.08
CA VAL A 259 -17.56 10.12 7.88
C VAL A 259 -16.71 9.69 9.07
N GLY A 260 -15.57 9.05 8.83
CA GLY A 260 -14.71 8.48 9.89
C GLY A 260 -15.14 7.11 10.40
N GLY A 261 -16.30 6.59 9.95
CA GLY A 261 -16.69 5.21 10.23
C GLY A 261 -15.71 4.22 9.59
N ALA A 262 -15.37 3.16 10.33
CA ALA A 262 -14.43 2.13 9.85
C ALA A 262 -14.89 1.55 8.50
N THR A 263 -13.99 1.56 7.52
CA THR A 263 -14.24 1.04 6.18
C THR A 263 -13.54 -0.30 6.00
N ARG A 264 -14.30 -1.36 5.75
CA ARG A 264 -13.78 -2.71 5.51
C ARG A 264 -13.84 -3.02 4.02
N LEU A 265 -12.67 -3.08 3.42
CA LEU A 265 -12.50 -3.47 2.03
C LEU A 265 -12.50 -5.00 1.93
N SER A 266 -13.26 -5.53 0.98
CA SER A 266 -13.26 -6.94 0.61
C SER A 266 -12.97 -7.10 -0.88
N VAL A 267 -12.11 -8.05 -1.22
CA VAL A 267 -11.84 -8.49 -2.59
C VAL A 267 -12.22 -9.95 -2.68
N ARG A 268 -13.20 -10.28 -3.57
CA ARG A 268 -13.71 -11.65 -3.76
C ARG A 268 -14.18 -12.32 -2.46
N GLY A 269 -14.77 -11.52 -1.57
CA GLY A 269 -15.24 -11.97 -0.26
C GLY A 269 -14.20 -12.11 0.83
N LEU A 270 -12.93 -11.91 0.53
CA LEU A 270 -11.85 -11.83 1.53
C LEU A 270 -11.67 -10.39 2.00
N GLU A 271 -11.68 -10.18 3.31
CA GLU A 271 -11.67 -8.85 3.92
C GLU A 271 -10.59 -8.68 5.00
N GLY A 272 -10.43 -7.43 5.43
CA GLY A 272 -9.58 -7.04 6.54
C GLY A 272 -8.09 -7.28 6.25
N LYS A 273 -7.39 -7.88 7.19
CA LYS A 273 -5.94 -8.12 7.10
C LYS A 273 -5.51 -9.07 5.97
N ARG A 274 -6.48 -9.72 5.25
CA ARG A 274 -6.21 -10.57 4.08
C ARG A 274 -5.94 -9.77 2.82
N ILE A 275 -6.35 -8.49 2.81
CA ILE A 275 -6.12 -7.57 1.69
C ILE A 275 -4.97 -6.64 2.07
N GLY A 276 -3.97 -6.57 1.19
CA GLY A 276 -2.87 -5.62 1.31
C GLY A 276 -3.32 -4.21 0.92
N PHE A 277 -3.01 -3.22 1.74
CA PHE A 277 -3.24 -1.82 1.42
C PHE A 277 -1.91 -1.08 1.31
N PHE A 278 -1.68 -0.38 0.20
CA PHE A 278 -0.41 0.26 -0.14
C PHE A 278 -0.63 1.68 -0.67
N ILE A 279 0.35 2.54 -0.38
CA ILE A 279 0.49 3.87 -0.99
C ILE A 279 1.88 3.92 -1.62
N ASP A 280 1.96 4.11 -2.94
CA ASP A 280 3.21 4.05 -3.71
C ASP A 280 4.06 2.81 -3.34
N GLU A 281 3.39 1.63 -3.31
CA GLU A 281 3.97 0.34 -2.94
C GLU A 281 4.48 0.21 -1.49
N THR A 282 4.26 1.22 -0.65
CA THR A 282 4.57 1.18 0.79
C THR A 282 3.39 0.58 1.55
N PRO A 283 3.58 -0.50 2.33
CA PRO A 283 2.49 -1.16 3.04
C PRO A 283 1.96 -0.29 4.17
N MET A 284 0.61 -0.19 4.26
CA MET A 284 -0.11 0.59 5.27
C MET A 284 -0.85 -0.27 6.30
N ASN A 285 -0.84 -1.61 6.16
CA ASN A 285 -1.66 -2.51 6.97
C ASN A 285 -1.47 -2.37 8.49
N ASP A 286 -0.23 -2.09 8.93
CA ASP A 286 0.07 -1.91 10.35
C ASP A 286 -0.36 -0.54 10.90
N ASN A 287 -0.68 0.40 10.00
CA ASN A 287 -1.15 1.75 10.31
C ASN A 287 -2.59 2.02 9.83
N SER A 288 -3.31 0.98 9.39
CA SER A 288 -4.67 1.13 8.86
C SER A 288 -5.69 1.64 9.88
N ASP A 289 -5.40 1.52 11.17
CA ASP A 289 -6.24 2.06 12.24
C ASP A 289 -6.10 3.59 12.38
N PHE A 290 -5.07 4.19 11.77
CA PHE A 290 -4.75 5.63 11.84
C PHE A 290 -4.98 6.37 10.52
N ILE A 291 -4.85 5.67 9.40
CA ILE A 291 -5.09 6.20 8.06
C ILE A 291 -6.09 5.29 7.36
N ASP A 292 -7.34 5.75 7.24
CA ASP A 292 -8.36 5.08 6.44
C ASP A 292 -8.16 5.38 4.95
N ILE A 293 -8.68 4.50 4.09
CA ILE A 293 -8.62 4.67 2.64
C ILE A 293 -9.29 5.97 2.17
N ASN A 294 -10.28 6.47 2.90
CA ASN A 294 -10.99 7.72 2.60
C ASN A 294 -10.24 8.97 3.05
N ASP A 295 -9.17 8.83 3.82
CA ASP A 295 -8.39 9.97 4.32
C ASP A 295 -7.50 10.59 3.24
N ILE A 296 -7.16 9.81 2.22
CA ILE A 296 -6.32 10.26 1.13
C ILE A 296 -7.19 10.97 0.10
N PRO A 297 -6.93 12.26 -0.17
CA PRO A 297 -7.70 13.00 -1.15
C PRO A 297 -7.60 12.36 -2.54
N ILE A 298 -8.74 12.15 -3.19
CA ILE A 298 -8.80 11.61 -4.55
C ILE A 298 -7.98 12.44 -5.55
N ASP A 299 -7.90 13.76 -5.34
CA ASP A 299 -7.13 14.67 -6.18
C ASP A 299 -5.61 14.44 -6.11
N MET A 300 -5.14 13.76 -5.05
CA MET A 300 -3.74 13.35 -4.89
C MET A 300 -3.41 12.02 -5.58
N ILE A 301 -4.40 11.27 -6.03
CA ILE A 301 -4.23 9.94 -6.62
C ILE A 301 -4.10 10.07 -8.14
N ASP A 302 -3.10 9.41 -8.72
CA ASP A 302 -2.95 9.22 -10.17
C ASP A 302 -3.78 8.03 -10.66
N ARG A 303 -3.63 6.90 -9.98
CA ARG A 303 -4.39 5.68 -10.26
C ARG A 303 -4.54 4.79 -9.03
N ILE A 304 -5.53 3.92 -9.09
CA ILE A 304 -5.74 2.84 -8.12
C ILE A 304 -5.49 1.52 -8.83
N GLU A 305 -4.63 0.69 -8.26
CA GLU A 305 -4.30 -0.65 -8.74
C GLU A 305 -4.90 -1.68 -7.78
N ILE A 306 -5.72 -2.60 -8.28
CA ILE A 306 -6.38 -3.63 -7.46
C ILE A 306 -5.96 -5.00 -8.00
N TYR A 307 -5.07 -5.66 -7.28
CA TYR A 307 -4.61 -7.02 -7.55
C TYR A 307 -5.57 -8.01 -6.89
N LYS A 308 -6.06 -9.00 -7.65
CA LYS A 308 -7.09 -9.94 -7.20
C LYS A 308 -6.52 -11.37 -7.11
N GLY A 309 -6.35 -11.86 -5.90
CA GLY A 309 -5.70 -13.14 -5.63
C GLY A 309 -4.18 -12.99 -5.59
N VAL A 310 -3.48 -13.37 -6.67
CA VAL A 310 -2.02 -13.29 -6.71
C VAL A 310 -1.53 -11.84 -6.71
N VAL A 311 -0.68 -11.50 -5.74
CA VAL A 311 -0.10 -10.16 -5.54
C VAL A 311 1.38 -10.20 -5.93
N PRO A 312 1.91 -9.21 -6.69
CA PRO A 312 3.33 -9.14 -7.00
C PRO A 312 4.21 -9.14 -5.76
N ALA A 313 5.32 -9.87 -5.83
CA ALA A 313 6.23 -9.99 -4.69
C ALA A 313 6.83 -8.65 -4.26
N LYS A 314 7.02 -7.72 -5.18
CA LYS A 314 7.57 -6.38 -4.92
C LYS A 314 6.82 -5.58 -3.85
N PHE A 315 5.55 -5.88 -3.60
CA PHE A 315 4.79 -5.24 -2.51
C PHE A 315 5.23 -5.71 -1.13
N GLY A 316 5.75 -6.94 -1.01
CA GLY A 316 6.06 -7.56 0.28
C GLY A 316 4.80 -7.89 1.09
N GLY A 317 4.99 -8.27 2.36
CA GLY A 317 3.90 -8.59 3.28
C GLY A 317 3.20 -9.91 2.99
N SER A 318 2.09 -10.16 3.68
CA SER A 318 1.35 -11.43 3.69
C SER A 318 -0.10 -11.30 3.17
N ALA A 319 -0.32 -10.43 2.18
CA ALA A 319 -1.63 -10.29 1.54
C ALA A 319 -1.95 -11.52 0.69
N MET A 320 -2.96 -12.31 1.06
CA MET A 320 -3.33 -13.55 0.38
C MET A 320 -4.64 -13.46 -0.42
N GLY A 321 -5.45 -12.44 -0.18
CA GLY A 321 -6.73 -12.23 -0.87
C GLY A 321 -6.62 -11.24 -2.04
N GLY A 322 -5.58 -10.43 -2.06
CA GLY A 322 -5.37 -9.37 -3.02
C GLY A 322 -4.70 -8.15 -2.42
N ALA A 323 -4.51 -7.11 -3.22
CA ALA A 323 -3.91 -5.86 -2.78
C ALA A 323 -4.55 -4.65 -3.47
N VAL A 324 -4.63 -3.54 -2.75
CA VAL A 324 -4.98 -2.23 -3.30
C VAL A 324 -3.79 -1.30 -3.12
N ASN A 325 -3.30 -0.76 -4.23
CA ASN A 325 -2.20 0.20 -4.25
C ASN A 325 -2.72 1.55 -4.77
N LEU A 326 -2.62 2.58 -3.95
CA LEU A 326 -2.89 3.95 -4.33
C LEU A 326 -1.60 4.59 -4.83
N VAL A 327 -1.55 4.90 -6.11
CA VAL A 327 -0.39 5.57 -6.71
C VAL A 327 -0.64 7.07 -6.68
N LEU A 328 0.24 7.82 -6.01
CA LEU A 328 0.11 9.26 -5.86
C LEU A 328 0.53 9.99 -7.14
N LYS A 329 -0.10 11.14 -7.39
CA LYS A 329 0.27 12.01 -8.52
C LYS A 329 1.67 12.57 -8.33
N GLU A 330 2.43 12.56 -9.39
CA GLU A 330 3.57 13.45 -9.51
C GLU A 330 3.09 14.80 -10.06
N TYR A 331 3.40 15.88 -9.41
CA TYR A 331 2.93 17.22 -9.77
C TYR A 331 3.99 17.97 -10.58
N PRO A 332 3.57 18.97 -11.42
CA PRO A 332 4.51 19.85 -12.13
C PRO A 332 5.51 20.55 -11.19
N ALA A 333 6.53 21.14 -11.77
CA ALA A 333 7.63 21.79 -11.03
C ALA A 333 7.19 22.90 -10.07
N ARG A 334 6.12 23.61 -10.44
CA ARG A 334 5.41 24.58 -9.60
C ARG A 334 3.95 24.18 -9.60
N TYR A 335 3.41 23.92 -8.45
CA TYR A 335 2.03 23.47 -8.32
C TYR A 335 1.45 23.93 -6.99
N ALA A 336 0.25 24.43 -7.04
CA ALA A 336 -0.56 24.69 -5.86
C ALA A 336 -2.01 24.29 -6.16
N ASP A 337 -2.62 23.56 -5.23
CA ASP A 337 -3.98 23.07 -5.31
C ASP A 337 -4.67 23.33 -3.98
N PHE A 338 -5.86 23.87 -4.05
CA PHE A 338 -6.70 24.09 -2.89
C PHE A 338 -8.12 23.63 -3.21
N SER A 339 -8.73 22.85 -2.32
CA SER A 339 -10.15 22.50 -2.46
C SER A 339 -10.89 22.60 -1.13
N TYR A 340 -12.17 22.98 -1.24
CA TYR A 340 -13.13 22.97 -0.17
C TYR A 340 -14.37 22.20 -0.60
N THR A 341 -14.80 21.25 0.24
CA THR A 341 -16.00 20.44 0.03
C THR A 341 -16.95 20.62 1.21
N LEU A 342 -18.21 20.89 0.92
CA LEU A 342 -19.31 20.93 1.84
C LEU A 342 -20.27 19.79 1.49
N GLU A 343 -20.55 18.90 2.46
CA GLU A 343 -21.47 17.78 2.27
C GLU A 343 -22.56 17.79 3.37
N SER A 344 -23.61 16.99 3.18
CA SER A 344 -24.66 16.80 4.19
C SER A 344 -24.08 16.43 5.55
N PHE A 345 -24.88 16.61 6.60
CA PHE A 345 -24.52 16.27 8.00
C PHE A 345 -23.38 17.12 8.54
N ASN A 346 -23.39 18.42 8.15
CA ASN A 346 -22.40 19.42 8.54
C ASN A 346 -20.96 18.95 8.27
N THR A 347 -20.73 18.36 7.09
CA THR A 347 -19.42 17.80 6.72
C THR A 347 -18.63 18.82 5.92
N HIS A 348 -17.45 19.16 6.41
CA HIS A 348 -16.50 20.10 5.81
C HIS A 348 -15.16 19.42 5.55
N LYS A 349 -14.64 19.53 4.33
CA LYS A 349 -13.32 19.02 3.95
C LYS A 349 -12.52 20.13 3.30
N VAL A 350 -11.34 20.41 3.84
CA VAL A 350 -10.35 21.32 3.27
C VAL A 350 -9.13 20.51 2.87
N GLN A 351 -8.61 20.74 1.67
CA GLN A 351 -7.42 20.04 1.17
C GLN A 351 -6.51 21.01 0.43
N THR A 352 -5.20 20.82 0.57
CA THR A 352 -4.19 21.61 -0.14
C THR A 352 -2.98 20.75 -0.50
N VAL A 353 -2.39 21.06 -1.65
CA VAL A 353 -1.11 20.51 -2.10
C VAL A 353 -0.27 21.65 -2.68
N LEU A 354 0.97 21.74 -2.21
CA LEU A 354 1.95 22.70 -2.70
C LEU A 354 3.21 21.97 -3.12
N LYS A 355 3.76 22.29 -4.29
CA LYS A 355 5.03 21.73 -4.76
C LYS A 355 5.90 22.82 -5.37
N ARG A 356 7.20 22.75 -5.10
CA ARG A 356 8.18 23.68 -5.67
C ARG A 356 9.53 23.00 -5.90
N ASN A 357 10.08 23.16 -7.11
CA ASN A 357 11.43 22.77 -7.46
C ASN A 357 12.41 23.90 -7.17
N LEU A 358 13.52 23.58 -6.51
CA LEU A 358 14.68 24.48 -6.41
C LEU A 358 15.67 24.14 -7.54
N ARG A 359 15.56 24.89 -8.63
CA ARG A 359 16.19 24.62 -9.94
C ARG A 359 17.69 24.33 -9.93
N ASN A 360 18.46 25.01 -9.07
CA ASN A 360 19.93 24.92 -9.10
C ASN A 360 20.50 23.80 -8.23
N GLN A 361 19.65 23.12 -7.44
CA GLN A 361 20.10 22.18 -6.42
C GLN A 361 19.61 20.73 -6.63
N GLY A 362 18.75 20.49 -7.65
CA GLY A 362 18.15 19.18 -7.86
C GLY A 362 17.19 18.77 -6.73
N LEU A 363 16.65 19.74 -5.98
CA LEU A 363 15.76 19.52 -4.86
C LEU A 363 14.33 19.88 -5.22
N VAL A 364 13.39 19.04 -4.81
CA VAL A 364 11.94 19.24 -4.96
C VAL A 364 11.31 19.14 -3.58
N PHE A 365 10.50 20.13 -3.23
CA PHE A 365 9.73 20.15 -1.99
C PHE A 365 8.26 20.00 -2.29
N GLY A 366 7.59 19.13 -1.56
CA GLY A 366 6.15 18.97 -1.56
C GLY A 366 5.60 19.05 -0.14
N ILE A 367 4.43 19.65 0.02
CA ILE A 367 3.62 19.60 1.23
C ILE A 367 2.16 19.45 0.82
N GLY A 368 1.44 18.57 1.49
CA GLY A 368 0.02 18.37 1.26
C GLY A 368 -0.69 18.00 2.54
N GLY A 369 -1.99 18.14 2.55
CA GLY A 369 -2.78 17.73 3.69
C GLY A 369 -4.23 18.12 3.58
N GLY A 370 -4.99 17.72 4.60
CA GLY A 370 -6.41 18.00 4.68
C GLY A 370 -6.93 18.03 6.10
N TYR A 371 -8.02 18.74 6.28
CA TYR A 371 -8.82 18.74 7.49
C TYR A 371 -10.24 18.30 7.15
N THR A 372 -10.76 17.33 7.89
CA THR A 372 -12.13 16.84 7.77
C THR A 372 -12.85 17.04 9.10
N TYR A 373 -14.03 17.61 9.02
CA TYR A 373 -14.99 17.76 10.12
C TYR A 373 -16.35 17.24 9.68
N SER A 374 -17.05 16.51 10.54
CA SER A 374 -18.45 16.11 10.33
C SER A 374 -19.15 15.93 11.68
N ASP A 375 -20.43 16.35 11.75
CA ASP A 375 -21.29 16.00 12.89
C ASP A 375 -21.89 14.59 12.74
N ASN A 376 -21.94 14.06 11.50
CA ASN A 376 -22.58 12.78 11.15
C ASN A 376 -24.01 12.63 11.68
N ASN A 377 -24.74 13.73 11.84
CA ASN A 377 -26.02 13.83 12.57
C ASN A 377 -27.24 13.38 11.74
N TYR A 378 -27.10 12.36 10.92
CA TYR A 378 -28.22 11.80 10.17
C TYR A 378 -29.17 10.97 11.04
N THR A 379 -30.42 10.87 10.60
CA THR A 379 -31.43 10.03 11.25
C THR A 379 -31.45 8.63 10.61
N MET A 380 -31.52 7.60 11.44
CA MET A 380 -31.60 6.20 11.03
C MET A 380 -32.75 5.50 11.74
N LEU A 381 -33.23 4.40 11.18
CA LEU A 381 -34.16 3.49 11.89
C LEU A 381 -33.36 2.54 12.79
N SER A 382 -33.79 2.37 14.02
CA SER A 382 -33.19 1.38 14.93
C SER A 382 -33.27 -0.02 14.32
N PRO A 383 -32.18 -0.79 14.33
CA PRO A 383 -32.25 -2.20 13.96
C PRO A 383 -32.79 -3.10 15.08
N TYR A 384 -32.96 -2.59 16.31
CA TYR A 384 -33.34 -3.33 17.49
C TYR A 384 -34.76 -3.02 17.97
N VAL A 385 -35.27 -1.83 17.66
CA VAL A 385 -36.62 -1.40 18.05
C VAL A 385 -37.38 -0.98 16.80
N ASP A 386 -38.47 -1.71 16.53
CA ASP A 386 -39.24 -1.48 15.30
C ASP A 386 -39.85 -0.07 15.28
N GLY A 387 -39.67 0.63 14.15
CA GLY A 387 -40.22 1.97 13.95
C GLY A 387 -39.48 3.10 14.68
N LEU A 388 -38.54 2.82 15.59
CA LEU A 388 -37.81 3.83 16.32
C LEU A 388 -36.83 4.56 15.39
N LYS A 389 -36.99 5.89 15.33
CA LYS A 389 -36.00 6.78 14.64
C LYS A 389 -34.99 7.29 15.62
N ILE A 390 -33.72 7.00 15.34
CA ILE A 390 -32.56 7.45 16.11
C ILE A 390 -31.89 8.57 15.34
N ARG A 391 -31.75 9.74 15.95
CA ARG A 391 -30.85 10.79 15.44
C ARG A 391 -29.46 10.54 16.03
N ARG A 392 -28.45 10.49 15.17
CA ARG A 392 -27.06 10.38 15.60
C ARG A 392 -26.63 11.77 16.10
N ASP A 393 -26.26 11.86 17.35
CA ASP A 393 -25.91 13.11 18.05
C ASP A 393 -24.57 13.03 18.81
N HIS A 394 -23.97 11.84 18.82
CA HIS A 394 -22.65 11.59 19.40
C HIS A 394 -21.76 10.79 18.44
N ASP A 395 -21.57 11.35 17.21
CA ASP A 395 -20.81 10.74 16.12
C ASP A 395 -19.87 11.78 15.47
N GLY A 396 -19.54 12.83 16.21
CA GLY A 396 -18.69 13.90 15.73
C GLY A 396 -17.30 13.39 15.35
N PHE A 397 -16.84 13.77 14.16
CA PHE A 397 -15.56 13.35 13.60
C PHE A 397 -14.70 14.55 13.23
N ARG A 398 -13.43 14.53 13.65
CA ARG A 398 -12.43 15.57 13.31
C ARG A 398 -11.12 14.89 12.99
N LYS A 399 -10.56 15.20 11.82
CA LYS A 399 -9.28 14.65 11.40
C LYS A 399 -8.42 15.67 10.68
N LEU A 400 -7.15 15.79 11.11
CA LEU A 400 -6.11 16.53 10.44
C LEU A 400 -5.07 15.55 9.90
N ILE A 401 -4.74 15.65 8.61
CA ILE A 401 -3.63 14.91 7.99
C ILE A 401 -2.70 15.92 7.33
N LEU A 402 -1.41 15.77 7.57
CA LEU A 402 -0.35 16.54 6.93
C LEU A 402 0.73 15.58 6.42
N GLY A 403 1.19 15.79 5.21
CA GLY A 403 2.29 15.06 4.61
C GLY A 403 3.24 16.00 3.90
N GLY A 404 4.50 15.61 3.82
CA GLY A 404 5.50 16.36 3.07
C GLY A 404 6.41 15.43 2.30
N SER A 405 7.12 15.96 1.31
CA SER A 405 8.20 15.24 0.66
C SER A 405 9.35 16.18 0.30
N VAL A 406 10.55 15.69 0.48
CA VAL A 406 11.77 16.31 -0.01
C VAL A 406 12.45 15.31 -0.92
N LYS A 407 12.52 15.61 -2.22
CA LYS A 407 13.14 14.74 -3.22
C LYS A 407 14.44 15.37 -3.70
N ALA A 408 15.50 14.57 -3.77
CA ALA A 408 16.77 14.93 -4.38
C ALA A 408 17.07 13.98 -5.54
N TYR A 409 17.45 14.55 -6.69
CA TYR A 409 17.74 13.80 -7.89
C TYR A 409 19.22 13.88 -8.27
N LYS A 410 19.75 12.75 -8.78
CA LYS A 410 21.10 12.68 -9.34
C LYS A 410 22.23 13.10 -8.39
N TRP A 411 22.10 12.69 -7.12
CA TRP A 411 23.23 12.67 -6.20
C TRP A 411 24.04 11.38 -6.43
N TRP A 412 24.30 10.58 -5.39
CA TRP A 412 24.82 9.23 -5.58
C TRP A 412 23.72 8.26 -6.02
N PHE A 413 22.53 8.35 -5.40
CA PHE A 413 21.30 7.72 -5.86
C PHE A 413 20.67 8.53 -7.00
N ASP A 414 19.88 7.87 -7.84
CA ASP A 414 19.10 8.55 -8.88
C ASP A 414 18.00 9.38 -8.28
N LYS A 415 17.38 8.86 -7.19
CA LYS A 415 16.39 9.56 -6.40
C LYS A 415 16.57 9.23 -4.92
N VAL A 416 16.53 10.25 -4.08
CA VAL A 416 16.40 10.17 -2.62
C VAL A 416 15.16 10.93 -2.24
N GLU A 417 14.27 10.32 -1.47
CA GLU A 417 13.03 10.96 -1.02
C GLU A 417 12.89 10.78 0.49
N ILE A 418 12.47 11.84 1.18
CA ILE A 418 12.18 11.87 2.62
C ILE A 418 10.75 12.36 2.77
N GLU A 419 9.91 11.59 3.45
CA GLU A 419 8.48 11.81 3.54
C GLU A 419 8.03 11.80 5.03
N PRO A 420 7.92 12.96 5.68
CA PRO A 420 7.22 13.07 6.95
C PRO A 420 5.71 13.03 6.76
N ALA A 421 5.00 12.35 7.67
CA ALA A 421 3.55 12.33 7.72
C ALA A 421 3.06 12.48 9.16
N PHE A 422 1.93 13.14 9.33
CA PHE A 422 1.30 13.40 10.61
C PHE A 422 -0.22 13.31 10.48
N ALA A 423 -0.88 12.64 11.44
CA ALA A 423 -2.33 12.61 11.51
C ALA A 423 -2.81 12.74 12.96
N LEU A 424 -3.91 13.45 13.16
CA LEU A 424 -4.66 13.53 14.39
C LEU A 424 -6.13 13.24 14.11
N THR A 425 -6.74 12.37 14.92
CA THR A 425 -8.17 12.05 14.80
C THR A 425 -8.82 12.11 16.17
N ASN A 426 -10.02 12.71 16.24
CA ASN A 426 -10.95 12.61 17.35
C ASN A 426 -12.28 12.13 16.80
N HIS A 427 -12.86 11.10 17.43
CA HIS A 427 -14.11 10.51 16.99
C HIS A 427 -14.96 10.13 18.19
N GLU A 428 -16.15 10.71 18.28
CA GLU A 428 -17.18 10.34 19.21
C GLU A 428 -17.78 8.98 18.85
N ILE A 429 -18.25 8.22 19.81
CA ILE A 429 -18.77 6.87 19.58
C ILE A 429 -20.28 6.89 19.62
N GLN A 430 -20.93 6.79 18.47
CA GLN A 430 -22.38 6.68 18.37
C GLN A 430 -22.87 5.31 18.84
N GLY A 431 -23.76 5.30 19.82
CA GLY A 431 -24.48 4.11 20.22
C GLY A 431 -25.55 3.69 19.19
N ILE A 432 -25.85 2.39 19.18
CA ILE A 432 -26.93 1.81 18.36
C ILE A 432 -27.98 1.13 19.26
N GLU A 433 -27.54 0.31 20.20
CA GLU A 433 -28.41 -0.34 21.20
C GLU A 433 -28.76 0.62 22.34
N LYS A 434 -27.87 1.54 22.63
CA LYS A 434 -27.95 2.51 23.73
C LYS A 434 -27.61 3.89 23.20
N ASP A 435 -28.09 4.90 23.88
CA ASP A 435 -27.76 6.30 23.68
C ASP A 435 -26.43 6.62 24.38
N ILE A 436 -25.32 6.54 23.65
CA ILE A 436 -23.97 6.85 24.12
C ILE A 436 -23.74 8.36 24.00
N ARG A 437 -23.22 8.98 25.05
CA ARG A 437 -23.16 10.44 25.16
C ARG A 437 -21.77 11.02 25.48
N LYS A 438 -20.80 10.19 25.82
CA LYS A 438 -19.48 10.66 26.29
C LYS A 438 -18.29 9.86 25.79
N ALA A 439 -18.53 8.62 25.37
CA ALA A 439 -17.43 7.78 24.94
C ALA A 439 -16.84 8.29 23.62
N GLU A 440 -15.51 8.41 23.58
CA GLU A 440 -14.77 8.93 22.42
C GLU A 440 -13.42 8.26 22.24
N THR A 441 -12.89 8.34 21.04
CA THR A 441 -11.55 7.85 20.68
C THR A 441 -10.67 8.99 20.19
N HIS A 442 -9.38 8.88 20.49
CA HIS A 442 -8.35 9.80 20.01
C HIS A 442 -7.23 9.01 19.36
N SER A 443 -6.75 9.43 18.23
CA SER A 443 -5.58 8.81 17.62
C SER A 443 -4.58 9.84 17.08
N MET A 444 -3.31 9.47 17.13
CA MET A 444 -2.20 10.26 16.59
C MET A 444 -1.23 9.34 15.86
N LEU A 445 -0.80 9.77 14.69
CA LEU A 445 0.28 9.16 13.91
C LEU A 445 1.34 10.21 13.63
N PHE A 446 2.59 9.86 13.86
CA PHE A 446 3.75 10.53 13.27
C PHE A 446 4.60 9.48 12.56
N ALA A 447 4.89 9.69 11.29
CA ALA A 447 5.71 8.81 10.48
C ALA A 447 6.78 9.57 9.71
N LEU A 448 7.91 8.92 9.49
CA LEU A 448 8.98 9.38 8.64
C LEU A 448 9.42 8.23 7.74
N ALA A 449 9.28 8.42 6.43
CA ALA A 449 9.76 7.46 5.44
C ALA A 449 10.93 8.04 4.64
N ASN A 450 11.80 7.15 4.17
CA ASN A 450 12.89 7.43 3.26
C ASN A 450 12.85 6.43 2.12
N LYS A 451 12.99 6.92 0.88
CA LYS A 451 13.04 6.09 -0.32
C LYS A 451 14.32 6.39 -1.10
N LEU A 452 15.02 5.34 -1.50
CA LEU A 452 16.24 5.39 -2.27
C LEU A 452 16.09 4.56 -3.54
N GLU A 453 16.34 5.16 -4.69
CA GLU A 453 16.28 4.47 -5.98
C GLU A 453 17.62 4.61 -6.73
N LYS A 454 18.07 3.51 -7.31
CA LYS A 454 19.30 3.48 -8.13
C LYS A 454 19.14 2.47 -9.25
N LYS A 455 19.15 2.96 -10.49
CA LYS A 455 19.19 2.10 -11.67
C LYS A 455 20.63 1.68 -11.97
N ASN A 456 20.78 0.48 -12.52
CA ASN A 456 22.09 -0.11 -12.83
C ASN A 456 23.04 -0.09 -11.61
N PHE A 457 22.51 -0.41 -10.42
CA PHE A 457 23.25 -0.48 -9.16
C PHE A 457 24.31 -1.58 -9.23
N LEU A 458 25.59 -1.26 -9.00
CA LEU A 458 26.73 -2.16 -9.06
C LEU A 458 27.00 -2.82 -10.43
N THR A 459 26.00 -3.18 -11.21
CA THR A 459 26.14 -3.79 -12.54
C THR A 459 24.97 -3.35 -13.44
N PRO A 460 25.19 -3.26 -14.77
CA PRO A 460 24.13 -2.96 -15.72
C PRO A 460 22.97 -3.97 -15.60
N GLY A 461 21.75 -3.46 -15.63
CA GLY A 461 20.53 -4.27 -15.53
C GLY A 461 20.10 -4.63 -14.10
N LEU A 462 20.86 -4.26 -13.05
CA LEU A 462 20.46 -4.41 -11.65
C LEU A 462 19.87 -3.10 -11.14
N ASP A 463 18.59 -3.06 -10.90
CA ASP A 463 17.90 -1.91 -10.30
C ASP A 463 17.71 -2.15 -8.80
N PHE A 464 17.89 -1.10 -8.02
CA PHE A 464 17.82 -1.08 -6.55
C PHE A 464 16.75 -0.07 -6.12
N ASP A 465 15.85 -0.52 -5.25
CA ASP A 465 14.85 0.29 -4.58
C ASP A 465 14.81 -0.10 -3.10
N MET A 466 14.90 0.88 -2.22
CA MET A 466 14.87 0.66 -0.77
C MET A 466 13.97 1.70 -0.09
N HIS A 467 13.08 1.23 0.78
CA HIS A 467 12.26 2.07 1.65
C HIS A 467 12.58 1.75 3.10
N LEU A 468 12.77 2.78 3.89
CA LEU A 468 12.86 2.69 5.34
C LEU A 468 11.81 3.64 5.93
N ALA A 469 10.91 3.11 6.77
CA ALA A 469 9.89 3.91 7.43
C ALA A 469 9.92 3.65 8.94
N ALA A 470 9.73 4.71 9.72
CA ALA A 470 9.51 4.64 11.16
C ALA A 470 8.23 5.40 11.50
N ALA A 471 7.40 4.83 12.38
CA ALA A 471 6.15 5.43 12.80
C ALA A 471 5.98 5.32 14.32
N ILE A 472 5.44 6.36 14.91
CA ILE A 472 4.93 6.38 16.28
C ILE A 472 3.43 6.63 16.18
N THR A 473 2.65 5.71 16.73
CA THR A 473 1.20 5.83 16.79
C THR A 473 0.74 5.84 18.24
N SER A 474 -0.37 6.49 18.50
CA SER A 474 -1.06 6.46 19.80
C SER A 474 -2.55 6.39 19.54
N TYR A 475 -3.22 5.43 20.17
CA TYR A 475 -4.67 5.28 20.15
C TYR A 475 -5.18 5.31 21.60
N GLY A 476 -6.29 6.01 21.84
CA GLY A 476 -6.92 6.08 23.14
C GLY A 476 -8.42 5.97 23.06
N LEU A 477 -9.00 5.21 23.99
CA LEU A 477 -10.44 5.14 24.25
C LEU A 477 -10.72 5.78 25.61
N VAL A 478 -11.69 6.69 25.65
CA VAL A 478 -12.22 7.29 26.90
C VAL A 478 -13.68 6.85 27.05
N ASP A 479 -13.94 6.01 28.04
CA ASP A 479 -15.27 5.54 28.42
C ASP A 479 -15.40 5.60 29.95
N THR A 480 -15.84 6.76 30.47
CA THR A 480 -15.83 7.10 31.91
C THR A 480 -17.18 7.58 32.42
N ALA A 481 -18.25 7.50 31.62
CA ALA A 481 -19.59 7.92 31.99
C ALA A 481 -20.10 7.13 33.18
N LYS A 482 -20.63 7.81 34.20
CA LYS A 482 -21.19 7.17 35.41
C LYS A 482 -22.55 6.54 35.23
N GLN A 483 -23.20 6.88 34.10
CA GLN A 483 -24.50 6.39 33.68
C GLN A 483 -24.50 6.16 32.17
N TRP A 484 -25.31 5.22 31.73
CA TRP A 484 -25.68 5.05 30.34
C TRP A 484 -27.19 5.24 30.16
N TYR A 485 -27.65 5.49 28.97
CA TYR A 485 -29.03 5.83 28.66
C TYR A 485 -29.59 4.86 27.60
N ASP A 486 -30.88 4.52 27.76
CA ASP A 486 -31.65 3.93 26.66
C ASP A 486 -32.21 5.05 25.75
N TRP A 487 -32.78 4.65 24.62
CA TRP A 487 -33.35 5.60 23.66
C TRP A 487 -34.62 6.31 24.15
N ASP A 488 -35.22 5.85 25.25
CA ASP A 488 -36.31 6.54 25.94
C ASP A 488 -35.80 7.62 26.90
N GLY A 489 -34.49 7.76 27.02
CA GLY A 489 -33.84 8.73 27.90
C GLY A 489 -33.75 8.30 29.37
N ARG A 490 -34.06 7.05 29.72
CA ARG A 490 -33.89 6.51 31.07
C ARG A 490 -32.41 6.29 31.35
N ALA A 491 -32.00 6.75 32.52
CA ALA A 491 -30.65 6.61 32.99
C ALA A 491 -30.47 5.32 33.79
N TYR A 492 -29.39 4.63 33.56
CA TYR A 492 -28.96 3.44 34.29
C TYR A 492 -27.53 3.64 34.82
N PRO A 493 -27.21 3.17 36.03
CA PRO A 493 -25.86 3.26 36.55
C PRO A 493 -24.89 2.44 35.70
N SER A 494 -23.68 2.94 35.55
CA SER A 494 -22.62 2.16 34.91
C SER A 494 -22.35 0.85 35.66
N PRO A 495 -22.03 -0.25 34.97
CA PRO A 495 -21.66 -1.53 35.58
C PRO A 495 -20.42 -1.42 36.49
N SER A 496 -19.56 -0.45 36.22
CA SER A 496 -18.32 -0.21 36.95
C SER A 496 -18.43 1.05 37.82
N ILE A 497 -17.87 1.00 39.04
CA ILE A 497 -17.74 2.15 39.93
C ILE A 497 -16.88 3.28 39.35
N TYR A 498 -16.02 2.94 38.42
CA TYR A 498 -15.17 3.89 37.69
C TYR A 498 -15.86 4.52 36.46
N GLY A 499 -17.02 4.00 36.05
CA GLY A 499 -17.81 4.46 34.91
C GLY A 499 -17.78 3.47 33.74
N GLY A 500 -18.24 3.95 32.59
CA GLY A 500 -18.34 3.23 31.31
C GLY A 500 -19.80 3.10 30.83
N GLU A 501 -20.07 3.50 29.61
CA GLU A 501 -21.39 3.45 28.98
C GLU A 501 -21.43 2.49 27.76
N LEU A 502 -20.26 2.08 27.25
CA LEU A 502 -20.18 1.14 26.12
C LEU A 502 -20.61 -0.29 26.48
N GLY A 503 -20.89 -0.55 27.78
CA GLY A 503 -21.35 -1.87 28.23
C GLY A 503 -20.22 -2.84 28.57
N ASN A 504 -19.01 -2.38 28.65
CA ASN A 504 -17.87 -3.16 29.10
C ASN A 504 -17.85 -3.28 30.63
N ARG A 505 -17.25 -4.35 31.15
CA ARG A 505 -17.13 -4.60 32.60
C ARG A 505 -16.33 -3.53 33.33
N TYR A 506 -15.42 -2.85 32.64
CA TYR A 506 -14.52 -1.85 33.19
C TYR A 506 -14.66 -0.53 32.41
N ALA A 507 -14.53 0.57 33.12
CA ALA A 507 -14.26 1.86 32.49
C ALA A 507 -12.92 1.83 31.77
N SER A 508 -12.77 2.65 30.75
CA SER A 508 -11.50 2.78 30.03
C SER A 508 -11.01 4.22 29.98
N HIS A 509 -9.73 4.38 30.18
CA HIS A 509 -8.96 5.56 29.81
C HIS A 509 -7.62 5.07 29.27
N SER A 510 -7.70 4.51 28.09
CA SER A 510 -6.56 3.85 27.46
C SER A 510 -5.65 4.80 26.69
N SER A 511 -4.41 4.40 26.51
CA SER A 511 -3.41 5.06 25.70
C SER A 511 -2.44 4.02 25.17
N ASP A 512 -2.74 3.47 23.98
CA ASP A 512 -1.92 2.44 23.36
C ASP A 512 -0.92 3.10 22.41
N LYS A 513 0.34 3.11 22.82
CA LYS A 513 1.43 3.63 22.02
C LYS A 513 2.13 2.50 21.29
N LYS A 514 2.46 2.72 20.04
CA LYS A 514 3.18 1.75 19.22
C LYS A 514 4.29 2.43 18.43
N PHE A 515 5.46 1.81 18.43
CA PHE A 515 6.61 2.20 17.64
C PHE A 515 6.88 1.13 16.60
N THR A 516 6.86 1.49 15.33
CA THR A 516 7.06 0.58 14.20
C THR A 516 8.23 1.06 13.35
N ILE A 517 9.10 0.14 12.95
CA ILE A 517 10.11 0.34 11.91
C ILE A 517 9.87 -0.72 10.83
N SER A 518 9.81 -0.30 9.58
CA SER A 518 9.76 -1.19 8.43
C SER A 518 10.88 -0.88 7.45
N HIS A 519 11.49 -1.93 6.91
CA HIS A 519 12.53 -1.86 5.90
C HIS A 519 12.13 -2.75 4.72
N LYS A 520 11.90 -2.14 3.56
CA LYS A 520 11.62 -2.83 2.30
C LYS A 520 12.82 -2.67 1.36
N LEU A 521 13.26 -3.77 0.79
CA LEU A 521 14.29 -3.82 -0.24
C LEU A 521 13.73 -4.52 -1.47
N ASN A 522 13.95 -3.95 -2.63
CA ASN A 522 13.63 -4.56 -3.90
C ASN A 522 14.85 -4.48 -4.83
N LEU A 523 15.24 -5.61 -5.39
CA LEU A 523 16.34 -5.76 -6.36
C LEU A 523 15.77 -6.42 -7.60
N GLU A 524 15.76 -5.72 -8.73
CA GLU A 524 15.35 -6.27 -10.02
C GLU A 524 16.58 -6.41 -10.90
N TYR A 525 16.84 -7.63 -11.38
CA TYR A 525 17.97 -7.93 -12.25
C TYR A 525 17.51 -8.44 -13.60
N LEU A 526 17.77 -7.69 -14.65
CA LEU A 526 17.55 -8.08 -16.03
C LEU A 526 18.69 -8.99 -16.50
N LEU A 527 18.49 -10.32 -16.36
CA LEU A 527 19.46 -11.32 -16.78
C LEU A 527 19.67 -11.30 -18.31
N HIS A 528 18.59 -11.15 -19.07
CA HIS A 528 18.53 -11.08 -20.52
C HIS A 528 17.24 -10.36 -20.92
N LYS A 529 17.13 -9.92 -22.19
CA LYS A 529 15.92 -9.22 -22.71
C LYS A 529 14.58 -9.93 -22.42
N GLN A 530 14.63 -11.24 -22.17
CA GLN A 530 13.47 -12.11 -21.95
C GLN A 530 13.33 -12.61 -20.52
N HIS A 531 14.35 -12.44 -19.69
CA HIS A 531 14.45 -13.04 -18.36
C HIS A 531 14.81 -11.98 -17.33
N SER A 532 14.01 -11.81 -16.31
CA SER A 532 14.35 -10.98 -15.15
C SER A 532 14.17 -11.75 -13.85
N LEU A 533 14.92 -11.36 -12.85
CA LEU A 533 14.86 -11.89 -11.50
C LEU A 533 14.59 -10.71 -10.57
N ASN A 534 13.59 -10.85 -9.71
CA ASN A 534 13.28 -9.86 -8.71
C ASN A 534 13.39 -10.49 -7.32
N PHE A 535 14.24 -9.92 -6.48
CA PHE A 535 14.31 -10.24 -5.06
C PHE A 535 13.72 -9.09 -4.27
N ASN A 536 12.80 -9.39 -3.37
CA ASN A 536 12.26 -8.42 -2.41
C ASN A 536 12.34 -8.95 -0.99
N SER A 537 12.42 -8.03 -0.05
CA SER A 537 12.46 -8.29 1.39
C SER A 537 11.74 -7.18 2.13
N LEU A 538 10.79 -7.52 2.97
CA LEU A 538 10.13 -6.61 3.90
C LEU A 538 10.35 -7.12 5.33
N PHE A 539 11.01 -6.31 6.14
CA PHE A 539 11.20 -6.53 7.57
C PHE A 539 10.43 -5.48 8.35
N THR A 540 9.66 -5.91 9.34
CA THR A 540 8.93 -5.00 10.24
C THR A 540 9.23 -5.36 11.70
N LEU A 541 9.53 -4.34 12.50
CA LEU A 541 9.64 -4.40 13.96
C LEU A 541 8.56 -3.51 14.54
N ALA A 542 7.69 -4.06 15.38
CA ALA A 542 6.67 -3.32 16.12
C ALA A 542 6.86 -3.55 17.63
N ASN A 543 6.85 -2.47 18.40
CA ASN A 543 6.84 -2.49 19.86
C ASN A 543 5.59 -1.77 20.35
N GLY A 544 4.73 -2.46 21.07
CA GLY A 544 3.52 -1.94 21.70
C GLY A 544 3.75 -1.60 23.16
N PHE A 545 3.17 -0.48 23.59
CA PHE A 545 3.21 0.03 24.99
C PHE A 545 1.79 0.41 25.41
N PRO A 546 0.88 -0.56 25.55
CA PRO A 546 -0.49 -0.30 25.96
C PRO A 546 -0.54 0.16 27.43
N LYS A 547 -1.52 1.02 27.73
CA LYS A 547 -1.81 1.47 29.09
C LYS A 547 -3.29 1.76 29.24
N ASP A 548 -3.93 1.22 30.27
CA ASP A 548 -5.29 1.58 30.67
C ASP A 548 -5.37 1.72 32.20
N SER A 549 -5.24 2.96 32.68
CA SER A 549 -5.16 3.26 34.11
C SER A 549 -6.43 2.91 34.87
N LEU A 550 -7.61 3.05 34.28
CA LEU A 550 -8.88 2.72 34.94
C LEU A 550 -9.12 1.23 35.03
N ARG A 551 -8.71 0.48 33.99
CA ARG A 551 -8.76 -0.97 34.01
C ARG A 551 -7.82 -1.54 35.07
N GLU A 552 -6.58 -1.07 35.14
CA GLU A 552 -5.58 -1.49 36.13
C GLU A 552 -6.06 -1.21 37.55
N LEU A 553 -6.66 0.01 37.78
CA LEU A 553 -7.25 0.36 39.07
C LEU A 553 -8.43 -0.54 39.41
N SER A 554 -9.28 -0.92 38.43
CA SER A 554 -10.43 -1.79 38.65
C SER A 554 -10.05 -3.22 38.98
N ILE A 555 -8.94 -3.72 38.46
CA ILE A 555 -8.42 -5.08 38.63
C ILE A 555 -7.47 -5.14 39.82
N GLY A 556 -6.87 -4.00 40.24
CA GLY A 556 -5.87 -3.92 41.29
C GLY A 556 -4.47 -4.37 40.94
N ARG A 557 -4.18 -4.54 39.64
CA ARG A 557 -2.86 -4.95 39.11
C ARG A 557 -2.65 -4.50 37.66
N GLU A 558 -1.43 -4.66 37.13
CA GLU A 558 -1.13 -4.49 35.72
C GLU A 558 -2.02 -5.42 34.86
N ALA A 559 -2.71 -4.86 33.90
CA ALA A 559 -3.71 -5.55 33.07
C ALA A 559 -3.35 -5.62 31.60
N VAL A 560 -2.42 -4.78 31.17
CA VAL A 560 -1.94 -4.69 29.78
C VAL A 560 -0.42 -4.69 29.77
N PHE A 561 0.18 -5.35 28.79
CA PHE A 561 1.61 -5.63 28.78
C PHE A 561 2.28 -5.18 27.52
N ASN A 562 3.53 -4.73 27.63
CA ASN A 562 4.33 -4.38 26.47
C ASN A 562 4.52 -5.59 25.57
N SER A 563 4.48 -5.34 24.27
CA SER A 563 4.64 -6.36 23.23
C SER A 563 5.77 -6.03 22.28
N ARG A 564 6.34 -7.06 21.68
CA ARG A 564 7.29 -6.93 20.58
C ARG A 564 7.02 -7.97 19.52
N MET A 565 6.76 -7.49 18.32
CA MET A 565 6.61 -8.34 17.13
C MET A 565 7.70 -8.02 16.11
N ARG A 566 8.24 -9.06 15.47
CA ARG A 566 9.13 -8.96 14.32
C ARG A 566 8.55 -9.84 13.24
N SER A 567 8.43 -9.30 12.05
CA SER A 567 8.02 -10.04 10.86
C SER A 567 9.02 -9.82 9.74
N TRP A 568 9.28 -10.86 8.99
CA TRP A 568 10.10 -10.82 7.79
C TRP A 568 9.45 -11.63 6.69
N SER A 569 9.26 -10.99 5.54
CA SER A 569 8.88 -11.67 4.31
C SER A 569 9.94 -11.44 3.25
N ALA A 570 10.36 -12.51 2.58
CA ALA A 570 11.29 -12.46 1.46
C ALA A 570 10.67 -13.17 0.26
N GLY A 571 10.77 -12.59 -0.92
CA GLY A 571 10.25 -13.14 -2.15
C GLY A 571 11.27 -13.15 -3.27
N LEU A 572 11.24 -14.19 -4.08
CA LEU A 572 12.03 -14.31 -5.30
C LEU A 572 11.07 -14.57 -6.46
N THR A 573 11.05 -13.65 -7.43
CA THR A 573 10.23 -13.77 -8.64
C THR A 573 11.12 -13.94 -9.84
N TYR A 574 10.79 -14.90 -10.69
CA TYR A 574 11.37 -15.07 -12.00
C TYR A 574 10.33 -14.74 -13.07
N ASP A 575 10.62 -13.73 -13.89
CA ASP A 575 9.79 -13.34 -15.02
C ASP A 575 10.41 -13.81 -16.32
N PHE A 576 9.59 -14.46 -17.15
CA PHE A 576 9.92 -14.87 -18.50
C PHE A 576 8.96 -14.23 -19.51
N ARG A 577 9.51 -13.61 -20.54
CA ARG A 577 8.75 -12.98 -21.62
C ARG A 577 9.30 -13.40 -22.99
N THR A 578 8.43 -13.89 -23.87
CA THR A 578 8.83 -14.22 -25.24
C THR A 578 9.13 -12.95 -26.07
N PRO A 579 9.97 -13.03 -27.14
CA PRO A 579 10.43 -11.86 -27.91
C PRO A 579 9.32 -10.99 -28.48
N LYS A 580 8.18 -11.57 -28.86
CA LYS A 580 7.01 -10.87 -29.41
C LYS A 580 5.96 -10.56 -28.34
N ASP A 581 6.32 -10.62 -27.05
CA ASP A 581 5.39 -10.43 -25.94
C ASP A 581 4.12 -11.30 -26.00
N ARG A 582 4.23 -12.49 -26.64
CA ARG A 582 3.12 -13.41 -26.79
C ARG A 582 2.82 -14.17 -25.49
N LEU A 583 3.85 -14.54 -24.77
CA LEU A 583 3.77 -15.22 -23.49
C LEU A 583 4.54 -14.41 -22.45
N LEU A 584 3.92 -14.20 -21.29
CA LEU A 584 4.53 -13.69 -20.07
C LEU A 584 4.22 -14.66 -18.96
N ASN A 585 5.24 -15.13 -18.25
CA ASN A 585 5.11 -15.95 -17.05
C ASN A 585 5.83 -15.27 -15.89
N SER A 586 5.26 -15.35 -14.70
CA SER A 586 5.80 -14.80 -13.46
C SER A 586 5.66 -15.84 -12.34
N LEU A 587 6.77 -16.50 -12.01
CA LEU A 587 6.85 -17.49 -10.93
C LEU A 587 7.47 -16.84 -9.69
N THR A 588 6.77 -16.91 -8.56
CA THR A 588 7.18 -16.31 -7.29
C THR A 588 7.22 -17.35 -6.18
N VAL A 589 8.30 -17.34 -5.40
CA VAL A 589 8.41 -18.08 -4.13
C VAL A 589 8.58 -17.05 -3.01
N ARG A 590 7.83 -17.22 -1.92
CA ARG A 590 7.88 -16.36 -0.74
C ARG A 590 8.17 -17.15 0.52
N TYR A 591 8.99 -16.59 1.38
CA TYR A 591 9.26 -17.07 2.72
C TYR A 591 8.77 -16.05 3.74
N TYR A 592 8.13 -16.54 4.80
CA TYR A 592 7.59 -15.73 5.89
C TYR A 592 8.15 -16.23 7.21
N LEU A 593 8.57 -15.30 8.06
CA LEU A 593 8.99 -15.54 9.43
C LEU A 593 8.41 -14.47 10.33
N TYR A 594 7.85 -14.86 11.47
CA TYR A 594 7.45 -13.90 12.49
C TYR A 594 7.71 -14.43 13.88
N THR A 595 8.04 -13.52 14.77
CA THR A 595 8.25 -13.77 16.19
C THR A 595 7.52 -12.73 16.99
N MET A 596 6.93 -13.13 18.11
CA MET A 596 6.23 -12.25 19.01
C MET A 596 6.58 -12.60 20.45
N LYS A 597 6.79 -11.56 21.26
CA LYS A 597 7.04 -11.69 22.70
C LYS A 597 6.18 -10.70 23.47
N THR A 598 5.48 -11.18 24.45
CA THR A 598 4.69 -10.39 25.40
C THR A 598 4.49 -11.16 26.70
N ARG A 599 3.78 -10.55 27.65
CA ARG A 599 3.19 -11.22 28.80
C ARG A 599 1.68 -11.20 28.70
N GLN A 600 1.02 -12.16 29.27
CA GLN A 600 -0.43 -12.27 29.27
C GLN A 600 -0.94 -12.62 30.66
N ALA A 601 -2.01 -11.93 31.07
CA ALA A 601 -2.86 -12.36 32.18
C ALA A 601 -4.04 -13.16 31.63
N ASP A 602 -4.71 -13.93 32.47
CA ASP A 602 -5.95 -14.60 32.06
C ASP A 602 -7.03 -13.57 31.66
N ILE A 603 -8.06 -14.08 30.96
CA ILE A 603 -9.15 -13.27 30.36
C ILE A 603 -9.81 -12.32 31.37
N PHE A 604 -9.86 -12.68 32.65
CA PHE A 604 -10.48 -11.89 33.72
C PHE A 604 -9.47 -11.06 34.51
N GLY A 605 -8.18 -11.16 34.17
CA GLY A 605 -7.14 -10.51 34.91
C GLY A 605 -6.93 -11.08 36.33
N ILE A 606 -7.45 -12.27 36.65
CA ILE A 606 -7.43 -12.89 37.98
C ILE A 606 -6.33 -13.96 38.08
N GLY A 607 -5.99 -14.63 36.97
CA GLY A 607 -4.99 -15.69 36.89
C GLY A 607 -3.52 -15.22 36.91
N GLU A 608 -2.62 -16.14 36.84
CA GLU A 608 -1.18 -15.86 36.77
C GLU A 608 -0.80 -15.19 35.45
N VAL A 609 0.18 -14.32 35.50
CA VAL A 609 0.79 -13.71 34.32
C VAL A 609 1.86 -14.67 33.79
N HIS A 610 1.77 -15.04 32.52
CA HIS A 610 2.76 -15.90 31.87
C HIS A 610 3.40 -15.22 30.66
N ASP A 611 4.61 -15.66 30.33
CA ASP A 611 5.32 -15.19 29.13
C ASP A 611 4.80 -15.88 27.87
N VAL A 612 4.57 -15.08 26.82
CA VAL A 612 4.17 -15.55 25.50
C VAL A 612 5.33 -15.35 24.54
N ASP A 613 5.79 -16.44 23.91
CA ASP A 613 6.84 -16.42 22.89
C ASP A 613 6.40 -17.25 21.68
N VAL A 614 6.02 -16.56 20.59
CA VAL A 614 5.57 -17.17 19.35
C VAL A 614 6.66 -17.06 18.29
N ASN A 615 6.99 -18.17 17.64
CA ASN A 615 7.92 -18.23 16.51
C ASN A 615 7.35 -19.16 15.44
N LYS A 616 6.98 -18.61 14.29
CA LYS A 616 6.37 -19.36 13.17
C LYS A 616 7.00 -18.95 11.84
N SER A 617 7.07 -19.90 10.92
CA SER A 617 7.50 -19.65 9.54
C SER A 617 6.58 -20.36 8.56
N ALA A 618 6.56 -19.87 7.32
CA ALA A 618 5.77 -20.46 6.25
C ALA A 618 6.36 -20.14 4.87
N VAL A 619 5.92 -20.87 3.85
CA VAL A 619 6.32 -20.68 2.46
C VAL A 619 5.07 -20.53 1.60
N GLY A 620 5.09 -19.60 0.66
CA GLY A 620 4.07 -19.40 -0.36
C GLY A 620 4.69 -19.54 -1.76
N VAL A 621 3.89 -19.98 -2.72
CA VAL A 621 4.31 -20.12 -4.13
C VAL A 621 3.18 -19.64 -5.03
N ASN A 622 3.50 -18.79 -6.01
CA ASN A 622 2.54 -18.25 -6.97
C ASN A 622 3.11 -18.34 -8.39
N ASP A 623 2.27 -18.70 -9.32
CA ASP A 623 2.59 -18.64 -10.75
C ASP A 623 1.48 -17.93 -11.51
N ALA A 624 1.86 -17.02 -12.41
CA ALA A 624 0.93 -16.28 -13.23
C ALA A 624 1.39 -16.29 -14.70
N LEU A 625 0.47 -16.59 -15.58
CA LEU A 625 0.70 -16.73 -17.03
C LEU A 625 -0.25 -15.82 -17.80
N ARG A 626 0.26 -15.05 -18.74
CA ARG A 626 -0.53 -14.35 -19.74
C ARG A 626 -0.14 -14.83 -21.13
N PHE A 627 -1.13 -15.24 -21.92
CA PHE A 627 -0.98 -15.60 -23.32
C PHE A 627 -1.77 -14.63 -24.21
N ARG A 628 -1.09 -13.95 -25.12
CA ARG A 628 -1.68 -13.05 -26.10
C ARG A 628 -2.17 -13.85 -27.30
N ILE A 629 -3.50 -14.03 -27.39
CA ILE A 629 -4.18 -14.75 -28.47
C ILE A 629 -4.16 -13.88 -29.75
N LEU A 630 -4.64 -12.64 -29.60
CA LEU A 630 -4.62 -11.58 -30.61
C LEU A 630 -3.92 -10.35 -30.04
N PRO A 631 -3.54 -9.34 -30.81
CA PRO A 631 -2.88 -8.14 -30.32
C PRO A 631 -3.61 -7.49 -29.13
N ASP A 632 -4.94 -7.57 -29.11
CA ASP A 632 -5.81 -6.95 -28.11
C ASP A 632 -6.60 -7.96 -27.27
N LEU A 633 -6.45 -9.28 -27.52
CA LEU A 633 -7.11 -10.36 -26.77
C LEU A 633 -6.07 -11.21 -26.05
N MET A 634 -6.21 -11.31 -24.74
CA MET A 634 -5.32 -12.06 -23.88
C MET A 634 -6.09 -13.04 -23.00
N ALA A 635 -5.51 -14.22 -22.82
CA ALA A 635 -5.90 -15.15 -21.76
C ALA A 635 -4.91 -15.05 -20.60
N LYS A 636 -5.41 -15.12 -19.38
CA LYS A 636 -4.63 -15.10 -18.14
C LYS A 636 -4.96 -16.32 -17.31
N LEU A 637 -3.94 -16.90 -16.71
CA LEU A 637 -4.06 -18.02 -15.77
C LEU A 637 -3.16 -17.73 -14.60
N SER A 638 -3.66 -17.86 -13.37
CA SER A 638 -2.79 -17.80 -12.21
C SER A 638 -3.20 -18.81 -11.17
N ALA A 639 -2.21 -19.41 -10.51
CA ALA A 639 -2.37 -20.34 -9.41
C ALA A 639 -1.47 -19.90 -8.26
N GLY A 640 -1.95 -20.04 -7.03
CA GLY A 640 -1.21 -19.61 -5.85
C GLY A 640 -1.48 -20.45 -4.63
N TYR A 641 -0.46 -20.56 -3.80
CA TYR A 641 -0.52 -21.01 -2.42
C TYR A 641 0.10 -19.91 -1.57
N ASP A 642 -0.76 -19.07 -1.00
CA ASP A 642 -0.39 -17.91 -0.21
C ASP A 642 -0.63 -18.15 1.28
N VAL A 643 0.16 -17.45 2.10
CA VAL A 643 0.08 -17.54 3.56
C VAL A 643 -0.11 -16.14 4.13
N ARG A 644 -1.02 -16.01 5.10
CA ARG A 644 -1.17 -14.80 5.92
C ARG A 644 -0.72 -15.08 7.36
N ILE A 645 0.22 -14.29 7.80
CA ILE A 645 0.68 -14.28 9.19
C ILE A 645 -0.39 -13.57 10.06
N PRO A 646 -0.76 -14.10 11.25
CA PRO A 646 -1.60 -13.38 12.18
C PRO A 646 -1.01 -12.01 12.54
N SER A 647 -1.86 -10.99 12.67
CA SER A 647 -1.44 -9.67 13.08
C SER A 647 -1.18 -9.60 14.60
N GLU A 648 -0.52 -8.53 15.04
CA GLU A 648 -0.29 -8.27 16.45
C GLU A 648 -1.61 -8.26 17.26
N THR A 649 -2.61 -7.53 16.77
CA THR A 649 -3.93 -7.44 17.41
C THR A 649 -4.65 -8.79 17.49
N GLU A 650 -4.51 -9.65 16.47
CA GLU A 650 -5.12 -10.99 16.48
C GLU A 650 -4.46 -11.90 17.52
N LEU A 651 -3.14 -11.80 17.69
CA LEU A 651 -2.39 -12.62 18.64
C LEU A 651 -2.50 -12.11 20.08
N LEU A 652 -2.44 -10.78 20.27
CA LEU A 652 -2.36 -10.15 21.58
C LEU A 652 -3.70 -9.67 22.12
N GLY A 653 -4.71 -9.60 21.24
CA GLY A 653 -5.94 -8.86 21.54
C GLY A 653 -5.71 -7.34 21.49
N ASP A 654 -6.71 -6.61 21.97
CA ASP A 654 -6.68 -5.15 22.03
C ASP A 654 -6.38 -4.62 23.46
N GLY A 655 -6.05 -5.54 24.39
CA GLY A 655 -5.85 -5.19 25.79
C GLY A 655 -7.13 -4.82 26.54
N TYR A 656 -8.29 -4.83 25.91
CA TYR A 656 -9.53 -4.31 26.42
C TYR A 656 -10.73 -5.28 26.30
N THR A 657 -11.18 -5.54 25.08
CA THR A 657 -12.34 -6.38 24.81
C THR A 657 -11.98 -7.73 24.22
N VAL A 658 -10.82 -7.82 23.60
CA VAL A 658 -10.33 -8.99 22.87
C VAL A 658 -9.21 -9.65 23.65
N SER A 659 -9.42 -10.89 24.01
CA SER A 659 -8.40 -11.71 24.69
C SER A 659 -7.31 -12.13 23.71
N PRO A 660 -6.07 -12.30 24.17
CA PRO A 660 -4.98 -12.86 23.39
C PRO A 660 -5.28 -14.27 22.87
N ALA A 661 -4.68 -14.60 21.73
CA ALA A 661 -4.85 -15.89 21.04
C ALA A 661 -3.50 -16.43 20.56
N GLU A 662 -2.71 -16.97 21.49
CA GLU A 662 -1.32 -17.41 21.28
C GLU A 662 -1.17 -18.53 20.26
N ASN A 663 -2.18 -19.40 20.15
CA ASN A 663 -2.13 -20.63 19.34
C ASN A 663 -2.58 -20.42 17.90
N LEU A 664 -2.83 -19.19 17.47
CA LEU A 664 -3.24 -18.93 16.10
C LEU A 664 -2.22 -19.47 15.10
N MET A 665 -2.74 -20.24 14.15
CA MET A 665 -1.99 -20.71 12.99
C MET A 665 -2.08 -19.69 11.86
N PRO A 666 -1.04 -19.56 11.01
CA PRO A 666 -1.14 -18.79 9.79
C PRO A 666 -2.27 -19.29 8.89
N GLU A 667 -3.03 -18.35 8.32
CA GLU A 667 -4.02 -18.69 7.31
C GLU A 667 -3.33 -19.10 6.02
N ARG A 668 -3.96 -19.98 5.25
CA ARG A 668 -3.48 -20.50 3.98
C ARG A 668 -4.57 -20.34 2.92
N ASN A 669 -4.19 -19.95 1.71
CA ASN A 669 -5.10 -19.82 0.59
C ASN A 669 -4.52 -20.51 -0.64
N THR A 670 -5.22 -21.53 -1.14
CA THR A 670 -4.95 -22.11 -2.46
C THR A 670 -5.88 -21.48 -3.46
N SER A 671 -5.35 -20.81 -4.48
CA SER A 671 -6.14 -20.04 -5.45
C SER A 671 -5.86 -20.46 -6.87
N LEU A 672 -6.90 -20.39 -7.71
CA LEU A 672 -6.83 -20.56 -9.17
C LEU A 672 -7.68 -19.47 -9.83
N ASN A 673 -7.13 -18.80 -10.85
CA ASN A 673 -7.84 -17.79 -11.62
C ASN A 673 -7.66 -18.05 -13.10
N VAL A 674 -8.74 -17.89 -13.87
CA VAL A 674 -8.75 -17.91 -15.34
C VAL A 674 -9.45 -16.66 -15.82
N GLY A 675 -8.81 -15.90 -16.71
CA GLY A 675 -9.37 -14.64 -17.17
C GLY A 675 -9.12 -14.40 -18.66
N PHE A 676 -9.99 -13.59 -19.24
CA PHE A 676 -9.85 -13.07 -20.60
C PHE A 676 -9.98 -11.56 -20.59
N LEU A 677 -9.06 -10.88 -21.25
CA LEU A 677 -9.04 -9.43 -21.41
C LEU A 677 -9.03 -9.10 -22.90
N TYR A 678 -10.04 -8.36 -23.34
CA TYR A 678 -10.09 -7.71 -24.65
C TYR A 678 -10.00 -6.20 -24.44
N ASP A 679 -8.91 -5.57 -24.92
CA ASP A 679 -8.59 -4.16 -24.63
C ASP A 679 -8.17 -3.43 -25.90
N LEU A 680 -9.10 -2.64 -26.45
CA LEU A 680 -8.89 -1.75 -27.60
C LEU A 680 -8.49 -0.32 -27.19
N THR A 681 -8.29 -0.05 -25.88
CA THR A 681 -7.98 1.28 -25.38
C THR A 681 -6.77 1.88 -26.11
N GLY A 682 -6.98 3.05 -26.69
CA GLY A 682 -5.93 3.78 -27.41
C GLY A 682 -5.62 3.30 -28.83
N ARG A 683 -6.46 2.49 -29.47
CA ARG A 683 -6.27 2.04 -30.87
C ARG A 683 -7.33 2.53 -31.84
N ALA A 684 -8.49 2.86 -31.37
CA ALA A 684 -9.63 3.28 -32.20
C ALA A 684 -10.18 4.64 -31.73
N ALA A 685 -11.03 5.24 -32.54
CA ALA A 685 -11.79 6.43 -32.16
C ALA A 685 -12.72 6.18 -30.95
N SER A 686 -12.97 4.91 -30.62
CA SER A 686 -13.73 4.49 -29.43
C SER A 686 -12.90 3.49 -28.60
N ASN A 687 -12.74 3.71 -27.31
CA ASN A 687 -12.14 2.76 -26.40
C ASN A 687 -13.16 1.68 -26.02
N LEU A 688 -12.74 0.42 -26.05
CA LEU A 688 -13.54 -0.71 -25.59
C LEU A 688 -12.65 -1.63 -24.75
N GLN A 689 -13.08 -1.93 -23.54
CA GLN A 689 -12.45 -2.92 -22.68
C GLN A 689 -13.53 -3.91 -22.21
N ILE A 690 -13.25 -5.21 -22.37
CA ILE A 690 -14.07 -6.30 -21.82
C ILE A 690 -13.15 -7.22 -21.04
N GLU A 691 -13.50 -7.50 -19.79
CA GLU A 691 -12.76 -8.40 -18.93
C GLU A 691 -13.73 -9.39 -18.27
N VAL A 692 -13.37 -10.69 -18.32
CA VAL A 692 -14.09 -11.76 -17.62
C VAL A 692 -13.08 -12.60 -16.87
N ASN A 693 -13.29 -12.81 -15.56
CA ASN A 693 -12.46 -13.64 -14.72
C ASN A 693 -13.30 -14.66 -13.98
N ALA A 694 -12.88 -15.91 -13.95
CA ALA A 694 -13.38 -16.95 -13.06
C ALA A 694 -12.32 -17.27 -12.01
N PHE A 695 -12.75 -17.52 -10.77
CA PHE A 695 -11.81 -17.79 -9.67
C PHE A 695 -12.31 -18.89 -8.75
N TYR A 696 -11.36 -19.60 -8.16
CA TYR A 696 -11.55 -20.57 -7.11
C TYR A 696 -10.53 -20.33 -6.02
N MET A 697 -10.94 -20.31 -4.74
CA MET A 697 -10.04 -20.19 -3.59
C MET A 697 -10.49 -21.17 -2.51
N TYR A 698 -9.53 -21.80 -1.86
CA TYR A 698 -9.71 -22.67 -0.72
C TYR A 698 -8.84 -22.18 0.43
N LEU A 699 -9.50 -21.70 1.49
CA LEU A 699 -8.86 -21.12 2.67
C LEU A 699 -8.86 -22.13 3.81
N GLN A 700 -7.74 -22.22 4.51
CA GLN A 700 -7.55 -23.05 5.69
C GLN A 700 -7.08 -22.19 6.87
N HIS A 701 -7.43 -22.61 8.07
CA HIS A 701 -7.07 -21.93 9.32
C HIS A 701 -7.47 -20.46 9.35
N MET A 702 -8.61 -20.13 8.74
CA MET A 702 -9.12 -18.76 8.67
C MET A 702 -9.26 -18.16 10.07
N ILE A 703 -8.62 -17.03 10.32
CA ILE A 703 -8.71 -16.33 11.61
C ILE A 703 -9.99 -15.49 11.63
N ARG A 704 -10.82 -15.73 12.64
CA ARG A 704 -12.08 -15.03 12.84
C ARG A 704 -12.16 -14.47 14.25
N TYR A 705 -12.73 -13.28 14.35
CA TYR A 705 -13.16 -12.72 15.62
C TYR A 705 -14.43 -13.42 16.09
N THR A 706 -14.38 -13.97 17.29
CA THR A 706 -15.50 -14.66 17.94
C THR A 706 -15.81 -13.99 19.27
N LYS A 707 -17.10 -13.75 19.53
CA LYS A 707 -17.57 -13.21 20.80
C LYS A 707 -18.25 -14.34 21.57
N GLY A 708 -17.61 -14.79 22.65
CA GLY A 708 -18.17 -15.76 23.60
C GLY A 708 -18.82 -15.10 24.80
N ILE A 709 -19.38 -15.91 25.71
CA ILE A 709 -20.00 -15.44 26.98
C ILE A 709 -18.95 -14.77 27.87
N LEU A 710 -17.69 -15.20 27.80
CA LEU A 710 -16.60 -14.78 28.65
C LEU A 710 -15.72 -13.66 28.07
N GLY A 711 -16.01 -13.21 26.85
CA GLY A 711 -15.21 -12.19 26.15
C GLY A 711 -15.10 -12.49 24.66
N ALA A 712 -14.35 -11.66 23.95
CA ALA A 712 -14.06 -11.86 22.54
C ALA A 712 -12.64 -12.37 22.34
N GLN A 713 -12.41 -13.16 21.32
CA GLN A 713 -11.10 -13.72 20.98
C GLN A 713 -11.00 -14.00 19.48
N TYR A 714 -9.80 -13.92 18.93
CA TYR A 714 -9.54 -14.45 17.60
C TYR A 714 -9.26 -15.95 17.67
N GLN A 715 -9.81 -16.70 16.73
CA GLN A 715 -9.64 -18.15 16.63
C GLN A 715 -9.48 -18.54 15.17
N ASN A 716 -8.79 -19.66 14.92
CA ASN A 716 -8.80 -20.26 13.59
C ASN A 716 -10.15 -20.94 13.39
N PHE A 717 -10.96 -20.39 12.52
CA PHE A 717 -12.32 -20.86 12.24
C PHE A 717 -12.35 -22.11 11.31
N GLY A 718 -11.20 -22.55 10.78
CA GLY A 718 -11.12 -23.71 9.91
C GLY A 718 -11.17 -23.38 8.43
N GLU A 719 -12.05 -24.03 7.65
CA GLU A 719 -11.92 -24.07 6.19
C GLU A 719 -13.10 -23.38 5.49
N MET A 720 -12.79 -22.61 4.45
CA MET A 720 -13.75 -21.94 3.60
C MET A 720 -13.39 -22.14 2.12
N ARG A 721 -14.38 -22.36 1.29
CA ARG A 721 -14.25 -22.37 -0.16
C ARG A 721 -14.99 -21.20 -0.78
N THR A 722 -14.37 -20.49 -1.71
CA THR A 722 -15.04 -19.49 -2.55
C THR A 722 -14.80 -19.78 -4.01
N MET A 723 -15.83 -19.59 -4.83
CA MET A 723 -15.76 -19.62 -6.28
C MET A 723 -16.65 -18.53 -6.86
N GLY A 724 -16.27 -17.99 -8.00
CA GLY A 724 -17.05 -16.93 -8.60
C GLY A 724 -16.63 -16.54 -10.00
N VAL A 725 -17.42 -15.65 -10.56
CA VAL A 725 -17.18 -15.02 -11.87
C VAL A 725 -17.35 -13.53 -11.77
N GLU A 726 -16.44 -12.80 -12.37
CA GLU A 726 -16.42 -11.35 -12.51
C GLU A 726 -16.48 -11.00 -13.98
N ALA A 727 -17.33 -10.04 -14.36
CA ALA A 727 -17.39 -9.51 -15.71
C ALA A 727 -17.47 -7.99 -15.68
N GLU A 728 -16.73 -7.34 -16.54
CA GLU A 728 -16.68 -5.87 -16.69
C GLU A 728 -16.63 -5.49 -18.17
N VAL A 729 -17.40 -4.46 -18.54
CA VAL A 729 -17.31 -3.78 -19.84
C VAL A 729 -17.20 -2.28 -19.62
N LYS A 730 -16.30 -1.64 -20.34
CA LYS A 730 -16.10 -0.18 -20.38
C LYS A 730 -15.98 0.23 -21.85
N ALA A 731 -16.70 1.27 -22.24
CA ALA A 731 -16.70 1.73 -23.63
C ALA A 731 -16.96 3.23 -23.75
N ASP A 732 -16.26 3.88 -24.69
CA ASP A 732 -16.71 5.15 -25.25
C ASP A 732 -17.79 4.85 -26.30
N ILE A 733 -19.06 5.02 -25.89
CA ILE A 733 -20.23 4.76 -26.76
C ILE A 733 -20.23 5.76 -27.91
N THR A 734 -19.89 6.99 -27.59
CA THR A 734 -19.62 8.08 -28.52
C THR A 734 -18.46 8.93 -27.97
N PRO A 735 -17.89 9.87 -28.76
CA PRO A 735 -16.81 10.74 -28.25
C PRO A 735 -17.19 11.59 -27.02
N TRP A 736 -18.48 11.74 -26.74
CA TRP A 736 -19.01 12.54 -25.63
C TRP A 736 -19.77 11.70 -24.59
N LEU A 737 -19.88 10.38 -24.79
CA LEU A 737 -20.61 9.48 -23.89
C LEU A 737 -19.78 8.23 -23.58
N TYR A 738 -19.35 8.11 -22.34
CA TYR A 738 -18.70 6.93 -21.79
C TYR A 738 -19.69 6.12 -20.96
N GLY A 739 -19.58 4.78 -21.01
CA GLY A 739 -20.37 3.89 -20.18
C GLY A 739 -19.57 2.72 -19.66
N TYR A 740 -19.96 2.24 -18.47
CA TYR A 740 -19.42 1.00 -17.92
C TYR A 740 -20.54 0.17 -17.26
N ALA A 741 -20.34 -1.14 -17.25
CA ALA A 741 -21.13 -2.05 -16.44
C ALA A 741 -20.24 -3.19 -15.93
N ASN A 742 -20.50 -3.62 -14.70
CA ASN A 742 -19.84 -4.79 -14.13
C ASN A 742 -20.75 -5.58 -13.24
N ALA A 743 -20.44 -6.87 -13.09
CA ALA A 743 -21.14 -7.77 -12.19
C ALA A 743 -20.17 -8.77 -11.57
N THR A 744 -20.44 -9.14 -10.33
CA THR A 744 -19.71 -10.17 -9.59
C THR A 744 -20.70 -11.15 -8.99
N PHE A 745 -20.52 -12.42 -9.30
CA PHE A 745 -21.13 -13.54 -8.59
C PHE A 745 -20.03 -14.29 -7.84
N GLN A 746 -20.25 -14.53 -6.54
CA GLN A 746 -19.32 -15.25 -5.67
C GLN A 746 -20.09 -16.13 -4.69
N ASP A 747 -19.66 -17.38 -4.53
CA ASP A 747 -20.27 -18.34 -3.62
C ASP A 747 -19.23 -18.79 -2.59
N LEU A 748 -19.29 -18.19 -1.40
CA LEU A 748 -18.41 -18.49 -0.28
C LEU A 748 -19.14 -19.42 0.68
N ARG A 749 -18.56 -20.58 0.97
CA ARG A 749 -19.18 -21.60 1.84
C ARG A 749 -18.23 -22.08 2.91
N ASP A 750 -18.78 -22.31 4.08
CA ASP A 750 -18.16 -23.13 5.13
C ASP A 750 -18.07 -24.59 4.65
N VAL A 751 -16.86 -25.14 4.63
CA VAL A 751 -16.63 -26.52 4.18
C VAL A 751 -16.01 -27.41 5.25
N ARG A 752 -15.96 -26.95 6.50
CA ARG A 752 -15.48 -27.74 7.63
C ARG A 752 -16.34 -29.00 7.83
N GLU A 753 -15.71 -30.12 8.14
CA GLU A 753 -16.38 -31.36 8.50
C GLU A 753 -16.89 -31.33 9.94
N HIS A 754 -16.09 -30.77 10.84
CA HIS A 754 -16.39 -30.72 12.28
C HIS A 754 -16.20 -29.30 12.81
N ASP A 755 -16.84 -28.98 13.91
CA ASP A 755 -16.55 -27.76 14.65
C ASP A 755 -15.13 -27.81 15.23
N GLU A 756 -14.48 -26.69 15.31
CA GLU A 756 -13.09 -26.59 15.76
C GLU A 756 -12.96 -27.06 17.22
N GLY A 757 -12.01 -27.99 17.44
CA GLY A 757 -11.82 -28.60 18.75
C GLY A 757 -12.91 -29.60 19.18
N SER A 758 -13.82 -29.97 18.30
CA SER A 758 -14.93 -30.89 18.55
C SER A 758 -14.95 -32.05 17.53
N SER A 759 -15.42 -33.20 17.94
CA SER A 759 -15.76 -34.31 17.05
C SER A 759 -17.20 -34.23 16.49
N LEU A 760 -17.97 -33.23 16.88
CA LEU A 760 -19.32 -33.04 16.40
C LEU A 760 -19.32 -32.55 14.96
N PRO A 761 -20.26 -33.04 14.11
CA PRO A 761 -20.43 -32.54 12.77
C PRO A 761 -20.72 -31.06 12.78
N ASN A 762 -20.07 -30.30 11.88
CA ASN A 762 -20.31 -28.88 11.76
C ASN A 762 -21.73 -28.58 11.22
N PRO A 763 -22.60 -27.92 11.99
CA PRO A 763 -23.98 -27.63 11.56
C PRO A 763 -24.05 -26.59 10.43
N THR A 764 -22.96 -25.79 10.23
CA THR A 764 -22.92 -24.77 9.17
C THR A 764 -22.24 -25.25 7.89
N LYS A 765 -21.84 -26.54 7.83
CA LYS A 765 -21.24 -27.14 6.63
C LYS A 765 -22.09 -26.94 5.40
N GLY A 766 -21.51 -26.38 4.34
CA GLY A 766 -22.19 -26.11 3.06
C GLY A 766 -23.04 -24.83 3.05
N LEU A 767 -23.21 -24.13 4.18
CA LEU A 767 -23.92 -22.86 4.21
C LEU A 767 -23.02 -21.74 3.67
N ARG A 768 -23.65 -20.70 3.10
CA ARG A 768 -22.93 -19.48 2.68
C ARG A 768 -22.39 -18.72 3.89
N MET A 769 -21.19 -18.21 3.75
CA MET A 769 -20.58 -17.34 4.75
C MET A 769 -21.43 -16.08 4.95
N PRO A 770 -21.78 -15.71 6.18
CA PRO A 770 -22.57 -14.52 6.46
C PRO A 770 -21.73 -13.24 6.24
N ASN A 771 -22.43 -12.12 6.13
CA ASN A 771 -21.85 -10.78 5.92
C ASN A 771 -21.09 -10.60 4.60
N ILE A 772 -21.30 -11.47 3.62
CA ILE A 772 -20.63 -11.42 2.32
C ILE A 772 -21.68 -11.47 1.21
N PRO A 773 -21.87 -10.39 0.44
CA PRO A 773 -22.77 -10.39 -0.70
C PRO A 773 -22.32 -11.42 -1.74
N TYR A 774 -23.26 -12.18 -2.29
CA TYR A 774 -22.97 -13.18 -3.30
C TYR A 774 -23.22 -12.71 -4.74
N LEU A 775 -24.04 -11.69 -4.92
CA LEU A 775 -24.35 -11.09 -6.21
C LEU A 775 -24.39 -9.57 -6.08
N MET A 776 -23.58 -8.90 -6.87
CA MET A 776 -23.50 -7.45 -6.92
C MET A 776 -23.19 -6.98 -8.33
N GLY A 777 -23.57 -5.75 -8.65
CA GLY A 777 -23.29 -5.15 -9.94
C GLY A 777 -23.37 -3.63 -9.90
N ASN A 778 -22.65 -3.02 -10.82
CA ASN A 778 -22.65 -1.57 -10.99
C ASN A 778 -22.76 -1.24 -12.47
N ALA A 779 -23.40 -0.12 -12.79
CA ALA A 779 -23.44 0.45 -14.12
C ALA A 779 -23.36 1.98 -14.03
N GLY A 780 -22.71 2.62 -14.97
CA GLY A 780 -22.62 4.06 -15.00
C GLY A 780 -22.55 4.63 -16.42
N LEU A 781 -23.03 5.83 -16.53
CA LEU A 781 -22.94 6.65 -17.75
C LEU A 781 -22.31 8.00 -17.40
N GLU A 782 -21.40 8.46 -18.25
CA GLU A 782 -20.78 9.75 -18.16
C GLU A 782 -20.90 10.48 -19.50
N PHE A 783 -21.58 11.62 -19.46
CA PHE A 783 -21.57 12.59 -20.55
C PHE A 783 -20.46 13.60 -20.28
N HIS A 784 -19.64 13.89 -21.26
CA HIS A 784 -18.62 14.92 -21.19
C HIS A 784 -18.58 15.74 -22.49
N HIS A 785 -18.42 17.04 -22.32
CA HIS A 785 -18.37 17.95 -23.47
C HIS A 785 -17.49 19.16 -23.16
N GLU A 786 -16.60 19.48 -24.09
CA GLU A 786 -15.77 20.68 -24.01
C GLU A 786 -16.55 21.89 -24.53
N ASN A 787 -16.38 23.03 -23.86
CA ASN A 787 -16.94 24.34 -24.26
C ASN A 787 -18.46 24.34 -24.47
N LEU A 788 -19.21 23.51 -23.73
CA LEU A 788 -20.67 23.36 -23.85
C LEU A 788 -21.42 24.71 -23.75
N PHE A 789 -20.93 25.66 -22.94
CA PHE A 789 -21.55 26.97 -22.75
C PHE A 789 -20.85 28.08 -23.54
N GLY A 790 -20.14 27.75 -24.63
CA GLY A 790 -19.56 28.76 -25.56
C GLY A 790 -18.23 29.37 -25.09
N GLY A 791 -17.71 29.01 -23.91
CA GLY A 791 -16.41 29.48 -23.42
C GLY A 791 -15.26 28.63 -23.95
N ARG A 792 -14.02 29.18 -24.01
CA ARG A 792 -12.81 28.40 -24.33
C ARG A 792 -12.19 27.82 -23.06
N GLY A 793 -11.70 26.60 -23.14
CA GLY A 793 -11.02 25.94 -22.02
C GLY A 793 -11.95 25.59 -20.85
N GLN A 794 -13.21 25.28 -21.15
CA GLN A 794 -14.22 24.80 -20.22
C GLN A 794 -14.49 23.32 -20.51
N ASN A 795 -14.81 22.55 -19.46
CA ASN A 795 -15.23 21.17 -19.61
C ASN A 795 -16.41 20.87 -18.68
N THR A 796 -17.44 20.23 -19.20
CA THR A 796 -18.64 19.83 -18.45
C THR A 796 -18.73 18.33 -18.43
N ARG A 797 -18.95 17.74 -17.25
CA ARG A 797 -19.16 16.32 -17.03
C ARG A 797 -20.43 16.11 -16.22
N LEU A 798 -21.31 15.24 -16.71
CA LEU A 798 -22.49 14.77 -16.00
C LEU A 798 -22.39 13.26 -15.91
N PHE A 799 -22.49 12.70 -14.72
CA PHE A 799 -22.42 11.25 -14.52
C PHE A 799 -23.54 10.72 -13.65
N SER A 800 -23.94 9.50 -13.94
CA SER A 800 -24.92 8.74 -13.17
C SER A 800 -24.35 7.35 -12.93
N ASP A 801 -24.40 6.90 -11.69
CA ASP A 801 -23.96 5.57 -11.28
C ASP A 801 -25.11 4.81 -10.59
N LEU A 802 -25.33 3.58 -10.98
CA LEU A 802 -26.24 2.65 -10.35
C LEU A 802 -25.42 1.57 -9.64
N SER A 803 -25.73 1.29 -8.37
CA SER A 803 -25.13 0.18 -7.62
C SER A 803 -26.22 -0.74 -7.10
N PHE A 804 -26.03 -2.04 -7.27
CA PHE A 804 -26.94 -3.11 -6.89
C PHE A 804 -26.21 -4.13 -6.03
N VAL A 805 -26.81 -4.50 -4.90
CA VAL A 805 -26.36 -5.59 -4.02
C VAL A 805 -27.58 -6.44 -3.67
N GLU A 806 -27.51 -7.75 -3.93
CA GLU A 806 -28.59 -8.70 -3.60
C GLU A 806 -28.63 -8.97 -2.10
N GLU A 807 -29.79 -9.38 -1.59
CA GLU A 807 -29.99 -9.77 -0.19
C GLU A 807 -29.04 -10.91 0.22
N TYR A 808 -28.45 -10.82 1.42
CA TYR A 808 -27.55 -11.84 1.94
C TYR A 808 -27.67 -12.01 3.47
N LEU A 809 -27.15 -13.14 3.99
CA LEU A 809 -27.22 -13.46 5.42
C LEU A 809 -26.28 -12.56 6.24
N TYR A 810 -26.76 -12.10 7.40
CA TYR A 810 -25.95 -11.44 8.41
C TYR A 810 -25.27 -12.43 9.35
N ASP A 811 -25.91 -13.55 9.67
CA ASP A 811 -25.42 -14.54 10.62
C ASP A 811 -25.69 -15.99 10.13
N PHE A 812 -24.99 -16.98 10.71
CA PHE A 812 -25.25 -18.41 10.52
C PHE A 812 -26.52 -18.86 11.31
N GLU A 813 -27.63 -18.22 11.17
CA GLU A 813 -28.81 -18.63 11.87
C GLU A 813 -29.46 -19.84 11.23
N MET A 814 -29.65 -20.88 12.05
CA MET A 814 -30.36 -22.09 11.68
C MET A 814 -31.92 -21.98 11.89
N ALA A 815 -32.39 -20.89 12.51
CA ALA A 815 -33.76 -20.66 12.91
C ALA A 815 -34.59 -19.89 11.86
N ALA A 816 -35.90 -19.89 12.03
CA ALA A 816 -36.86 -19.22 11.14
C ALA A 816 -36.69 -17.70 11.02
N ASP A 817 -36.03 -17.08 11.97
CA ASP A 817 -35.74 -15.63 12.01
C ASP A 817 -34.32 -15.30 11.53
N GLN A 818 -33.95 -15.80 10.37
CA GLN A 818 -32.64 -15.48 9.76
C GLN A 818 -32.50 -13.98 9.57
N ARG A 819 -31.52 -13.38 10.25
CA ARG A 819 -31.17 -11.97 10.05
C ARG A 819 -30.52 -11.79 8.68
N ARG A 820 -31.14 -10.94 7.85
CA ARG A 820 -30.68 -10.66 6.49
C ARG A 820 -30.34 -9.20 6.32
N ILE A 821 -29.31 -8.94 5.55
CA ILE A 821 -29.07 -7.63 4.97
C ILE A 821 -29.96 -7.54 3.72
N PRO A 822 -30.93 -6.63 3.66
CA PRO A 822 -31.88 -6.55 2.55
C PRO A 822 -31.16 -6.13 1.26
N ARG A 823 -31.75 -6.49 0.12
CA ARG A 823 -31.36 -6.01 -1.20
C ARG A 823 -31.29 -4.48 -1.19
N SER A 824 -30.26 -3.92 -1.83
CA SER A 824 -30.15 -2.48 -2.01
C SER A 824 -29.85 -2.11 -3.45
N THR A 825 -30.51 -1.03 -3.90
CA THR A 825 -30.24 -0.40 -5.19
C THR A 825 -30.15 1.11 -4.98
N THR A 826 -29.00 1.69 -5.32
CA THR A 826 -28.77 3.11 -5.17
C THR A 826 -28.40 3.73 -6.50
N VAL A 827 -28.79 4.99 -6.70
CA VAL A 827 -28.42 5.81 -7.85
C VAL A 827 -27.73 7.06 -7.34
N ASP A 828 -26.53 7.33 -7.85
CA ASP A 828 -25.80 8.57 -7.63
C ASP A 828 -25.87 9.44 -8.89
N LEU A 829 -25.93 10.76 -8.71
CA LEU A 829 -25.81 11.74 -9.79
C LEU A 829 -24.73 12.74 -9.45
N GLY A 830 -23.93 13.16 -10.44
CA GLY A 830 -22.92 14.17 -10.25
C GLY A 830 -22.76 15.08 -11.47
N LEU A 831 -22.46 16.34 -11.21
CA LEU A 831 -22.14 17.36 -12.19
C LEU A 831 -20.81 17.99 -11.83
N GLU A 832 -19.93 18.14 -12.81
CA GLU A 832 -18.68 18.88 -12.69
C GLU A 832 -18.57 19.85 -13.87
N HIS A 833 -18.16 21.07 -13.57
CA HIS A 833 -17.81 22.06 -14.60
C HIS A 833 -16.48 22.70 -14.26
N SER A 834 -15.56 22.72 -15.22
CA SER A 834 -14.26 23.35 -15.07
C SER A 834 -14.14 24.59 -15.96
N PHE A 835 -13.39 25.58 -15.46
CA PHE A 835 -13.10 26.85 -16.10
C PHE A 835 -11.59 27.06 -16.25
N PHE A 836 -11.19 28.00 -17.11
CA PHE A 836 -9.81 28.49 -17.24
C PHE A 836 -8.80 27.37 -17.49
N ASN A 837 -9.03 26.53 -18.51
CA ASN A 837 -8.19 25.39 -18.86
C ASN A 837 -8.00 24.45 -17.67
N ASN A 838 -9.09 24.04 -17.01
CA ASN A 838 -9.09 23.16 -15.85
C ASN A 838 -8.29 23.72 -14.65
N SER A 839 -8.39 25.04 -14.41
CA SER A 839 -7.82 25.67 -13.21
C SER A 839 -8.84 25.82 -12.08
N LEU A 840 -10.11 26.06 -12.38
CA LEU A 840 -11.20 26.15 -11.40
C LEU A 840 -12.23 25.06 -11.69
N PHE A 841 -12.59 24.26 -10.69
CA PHE A 841 -13.62 23.23 -10.76
C PHE A 841 -14.74 23.55 -9.79
N LEU A 842 -15.98 23.45 -10.26
CA LEU A 842 -17.19 23.47 -9.46
C LEU A 842 -17.89 22.13 -9.65
N SER A 843 -18.14 21.41 -8.56
CA SER A 843 -18.74 20.09 -8.62
C SER A 843 -19.89 19.97 -7.63
N ALA A 844 -20.93 19.24 -8.01
CA ALA A 844 -22.06 18.88 -7.16
C ALA A 844 -22.34 17.38 -7.31
N LYS A 845 -22.71 16.73 -6.23
CA LYS A 845 -23.07 15.31 -6.21
C LYS A 845 -24.27 15.05 -5.31
N ILE A 846 -25.17 14.20 -5.76
CA ILE A 846 -26.25 13.60 -4.96
C ILE A 846 -25.93 12.11 -4.86
N LYS A 847 -25.71 11.61 -3.65
CA LYS A 847 -25.58 10.18 -3.36
C LYS A 847 -26.93 9.61 -2.96
N ASN A 848 -27.20 8.37 -3.37
CA ASN A 848 -28.42 7.66 -3.05
C ASN A 848 -29.67 8.51 -3.35
N LEU A 849 -29.84 8.93 -4.60
CA LEU A 849 -30.94 9.80 -5.07
C LEU A 849 -32.31 9.28 -4.65
N THR A 850 -32.49 7.97 -4.67
CA THR A 850 -33.76 7.28 -4.35
C THR A 850 -34.05 7.20 -2.85
N ASP A 851 -33.10 7.64 -2.00
CA ASP A 851 -33.17 7.52 -0.53
C ASP A 851 -33.39 6.09 -0.05
N ALA A 852 -32.80 5.13 -0.78
CA ALA A 852 -32.89 3.72 -0.43
C ALA A 852 -32.22 3.45 0.92
N ARG A 853 -32.86 2.61 1.74
CA ARG A 853 -32.25 2.14 3.00
C ARG A 853 -31.14 1.15 2.68
N VAL A 854 -29.90 1.50 3.00
CA VAL A 854 -28.73 0.65 2.82
C VAL A 854 -28.20 0.24 4.18
N LEU A 855 -28.09 -1.07 4.40
CA LEU A 855 -27.40 -1.65 5.55
C LEU A 855 -26.05 -2.19 5.08
N SER A 856 -24.99 -1.67 5.62
CA SER A 856 -23.65 -2.19 5.42
C SER A 856 -23.36 -3.38 6.37
N GLU A 857 -23.89 -3.28 7.58
CA GLU A 857 -23.96 -4.30 8.62
C GLU A 857 -25.38 -4.23 9.21
N PHE A 858 -25.88 -5.31 9.77
CA PHE A 858 -27.25 -5.40 10.29
C PHE A 858 -27.63 -4.24 11.21
N ASN A 859 -26.73 -3.89 12.10
CA ASN A 859 -26.93 -2.85 13.12
C ASN A 859 -26.37 -1.47 12.72
N ARG A 860 -25.97 -1.26 11.46
CA ARG A 860 -25.32 -0.01 11.03
C ARG A 860 -25.92 0.50 9.71
N PRO A 861 -27.11 1.13 9.77
CA PRO A 861 -27.67 1.83 8.62
C PRO A 861 -26.74 2.95 8.13
N LEU A 862 -26.53 3.01 6.83
CA LEU A 862 -25.80 4.10 6.21
C LEU A 862 -26.66 5.36 6.10
N PRO A 863 -26.04 6.57 5.92
CA PRO A 863 -26.80 7.76 5.58
C PRO A 863 -27.69 7.50 4.35
N GLY A 864 -28.89 8.01 4.36
CA GLY A 864 -29.78 8.04 3.20
C GLY A 864 -29.27 8.96 2.11
N ARG A 865 -30.17 9.63 1.40
CA ARG A 865 -29.81 10.62 0.39
C ARG A 865 -28.94 11.74 1.00
N SER A 866 -27.83 12.04 0.34
CA SER A 866 -26.90 13.07 0.76
C SER A 866 -26.40 13.92 -0.41
N PHE A 867 -26.07 15.19 -0.13
CA PHE A 867 -25.63 16.16 -1.10
C PHE A 867 -24.20 16.61 -0.79
N GLY A 868 -23.45 16.93 -1.83
CA GLY A 868 -22.11 17.50 -1.69
C GLY A 868 -21.80 18.51 -2.79
N VAL A 869 -21.10 19.56 -2.42
CA VAL A 869 -20.60 20.59 -3.33
C VAL A 869 -19.11 20.78 -3.08
N LYS A 870 -18.30 20.88 -4.14
CA LYS A 870 -16.85 21.08 -4.07
C LYS A 870 -16.43 22.23 -4.97
N VAL A 871 -15.56 23.06 -4.43
CA VAL A 871 -14.81 24.07 -5.19
C VAL A 871 -13.34 23.72 -5.10
N ARG A 872 -12.67 23.65 -6.24
CA ARG A 872 -11.24 23.37 -6.32
C ARG A 872 -10.56 24.35 -7.25
N TYR A 873 -9.43 24.90 -6.82
CA TYR A 873 -8.61 25.80 -7.63
C TYR A 873 -7.17 25.28 -7.74
N VAL A 874 -6.69 25.16 -8.98
CA VAL A 874 -5.35 24.67 -9.31
C VAL A 874 -4.54 25.81 -9.93
N PHE A 875 -3.47 26.18 -9.27
CA PHE A 875 -2.47 27.12 -9.78
C PHE A 875 -1.39 26.34 -10.55
N LYS A 876 -1.26 26.63 -11.83
CA LYS A 876 -0.27 25.99 -12.72
C LYS A 876 0.93 26.89 -12.97
#